data_c003a15375a894fe4619afe6e14bd3a5
#
_entry.id   c003a15375a894fe4619afe6e14bd3a5
#
_cell.length_a   1.000
_cell.length_b   1.000
_cell.length_c   1.000
_cell.angle_alpha   90.00
_cell.angle_beta   90.00
_cell.angle_gamma   90.00
#
_symmetry.space_group_name_H-M   'P 1'
#
loop_
_entity.id
_entity.type
_entity.pdbx_description
1 polymer ?
#
loop_
_entity_poly.entity_id
_entity_poly.type
_entity_poly.pdbx_seq_one_letter_code
_entity_poly.pdbx_strand_id
1 'polypeptide(L)'
;MNKVLPFLAVSLLSGLSAETARTLPKSNRWVFPADIVTEQYNELRAFYEGEIAKAAAARGQYWAGEDWNAVVRENREHFCRMLGVTDPLLEPKPQKTVLAESPSHTVSLLEWPVLPIGNMGATARGSLCAYAVLIVPKSAGPHPAVIAISDAAQSAADIAGLTRALPPAEQTARRLSSAGYAVLAPFFVQRRTFCQPWTEDRSWLFRLGYQVGRHLTGTEVQQVASAVTLLRAMPEVDKSRIAVAGEKQGALTALYAAALDERIRAAVAANYFGTREKAFEEPEDRTLWKHLVRFGDAEVAGMIAPRALIIDGAVPGTDIEIRRAEGYYARAGGTRPIRATSGNAGSISDEAIAALAKVMNPARPTAADYTAELPPERLAQIANTQFQHWQARLRNLAMEAYAVRQAAWQPPVTSLADFNAWAEKKRELYLDTIGRYAPAEGLLEARSALLYDEPEFAGYRLSVRVYDNVHAYGILLVPKDIRPGERRPVVFTQHGLQGKPEDALGVIPNPNADSVYDRFGWKLARRGYLVFAPMISVQTAIDRSNLARRSHLIGLTPQGMEVRKFGRVLDYLSTLEFADAERFAFYGLSYGGYTALWTAPAEPRFKVIVSSGHFNDWNIKTSDVTEGTSFLFHADCFDMFNFNLLHSFSHAEIAMLTAPRAFAVEIGDRDAVVVLPHRFVEFEMNRVGELYRKLGLADRFLIAAFAGPHKIDGHQVYPFLDRLLRGKPL
;
A
#
# COMPACT_ATOMS: atom_id res chain seq x y z
N MET A 1 59.57 19.51 4.65
CA MET A 1 60.15 19.49 3.31
C MET A 1 59.94 18.10 2.73
N ASN A 2 58.99 17.88 1.88
CA ASN A 2 58.95 16.77 0.93
C ASN A 2 58.03 17.19 -0.21
N LYS A 3 58.62 17.23 -1.38
CA LYS A 3 58.04 17.67 -2.64
C LYS A 3 57.08 16.61 -3.15
N VAL A 4 55.84 17.00 -3.44
CA VAL A 4 54.94 16.20 -4.26
C VAL A 4 55.02 16.71 -5.69
N LEU A 5 55.53 15.88 -6.58
CA LEU A 5 55.54 16.09 -8.03
C LEU A 5 54.14 15.80 -8.60
N PRO A 6 53.62 16.55 -9.53
CA PRO A 6 52.39 16.21 -10.25
C PRO A 6 52.76 15.32 -11.45
N PHE A 7 52.22 14.09 -11.48
CA PHE A 7 52.22 13.30 -12.69
C PHE A 7 51.01 13.74 -13.56
N LEU A 8 51.32 14.47 -14.62
CA LEU A 8 50.44 14.65 -15.77
C LEU A 8 50.47 13.39 -16.64
N ALA A 9 49.43 12.55 -16.54
CA ALA A 9 49.19 11.53 -17.54
C ALA A 9 48.20 12.11 -18.58
N VAL A 10 48.72 12.46 -19.75
CA VAL A 10 47.97 12.84 -20.95
C VAL A 10 47.39 11.55 -21.53
N SER A 11 46.07 11.31 -21.36
CA SER A 11 45.38 10.25 -22.08
C SER A 11 44.90 10.77 -23.41
N LEU A 12 45.30 10.10 -24.48
CA LEU A 12 44.85 10.31 -25.86
C LEU A 12 43.36 9.90 -26.02
N LEU A 13 42.47 10.79 -25.67
CA LEU A 13 41.11 10.86 -26.25
C LEU A 13 41.18 11.96 -27.31
N SER A 14 41.50 11.58 -28.54
CA SER A 14 41.59 12.48 -29.68
C SER A 14 40.23 13.14 -29.94
N GLY A 15 40.08 14.41 -29.58
CA GLY A 15 38.98 15.26 -30.00
C GLY A 15 38.15 15.94 -28.92
N LEU A 16 38.37 15.66 -27.64
CA LEU A 16 37.64 16.30 -26.54
C LEU A 16 38.53 17.27 -25.78
N SER A 17 38.07 18.50 -25.50
CA SER A 17 38.78 19.45 -24.64
C SER A 17 38.92 18.89 -23.21
N ALA A 18 39.90 19.33 -22.44
CA ALA A 18 40.12 18.86 -21.06
C ALA A 18 38.90 19.03 -20.12
N GLU A 19 37.95 19.89 -20.48
CA GLU A 19 36.72 20.15 -19.78
C GLU A 19 35.62 19.10 -20.13
N THR A 20 35.61 18.59 -21.38
CA THR A 20 34.70 17.53 -21.85
C THR A 20 35.09 16.14 -21.35
N ALA A 21 36.32 15.89 -20.93
CA ALA A 21 36.75 14.63 -20.34
C ALA A 21 36.18 14.41 -18.91
N ARG A 22 35.63 15.44 -18.26
CA ARG A 22 35.07 15.38 -16.88
C ARG A 22 33.56 15.16 -16.83
N THR A 23 32.86 15.16 -17.97
CA THR A 23 31.42 14.95 -18.11
C THR A 23 31.12 13.95 -19.21
N LEU A 24 29.97 13.29 -19.10
CA LEU A 24 29.42 12.44 -20.19
C LEU A 24 28.94 13.30 -21.36
N PRO A 25 28.97 12.79 -22.61
CA PRO A 25 28.37 13.48 -23.76
C PRO A 25 26.90 13.83 -23.51
N LYS A 26 26.47 14.99 -24.04
CA LYS A 26 25.07 15.47 -23.91
C LYS A 26 24.60 15.65 -22.47
N SER A 27 25.53 15.92 -21.55
CA SER A 27 25.23 16.27 -20.16
C SER A 27 25.96 17.54 -19.74
N ASN A 28 25.37 18.28 -18.83
CA ASN A 28 25.99 19.43 -18.19
C ASN A 28 26.85 18.98 -16.99
N ARG A 29 27.80 19.82 -16.60
CA ARG A 29 28.57 19.59 -15.39
C ARG A 29 27.67 19.55 -14.16
N TRP A 30 27.84 18.54 -13.32
CA TRP A 30 27.09 18.38 -12.08
C TRP A 30 27.94 18.64 -10.85
N VAL A 31 27.49 19.55 -9.99
CA VAL A 31 28.01 19.68 -8.64
C VAL A 31 27.20 18.74 -7.76
N PHE A 32 27.82 17.65 -7.32
CA PHE A 32 27.14 16.62 -6.55
C PHE A 32 26.77 17.17 -5.16
N PRO A 33 25.51 17.06 -4.73
CA PRO A 33 25.06 17.55 -3.43
C PRO A 33 25.70 16.75 -2.29
N ALA A 34 25.89 17.40 -1.15
CA ALA A 34 26.47 16.78 0.03
C ALA A 34 25.58 15.62 0.59
N ASP A 35 24.25 15.78 0.48
CA ASP A 35 23.26 14.79 0.93
C ASP A 35 22.24 14.50 -0.17
N ILE A 36 22.64 13.69 -1.12
CA ILE A 36 21.80 13.25 -2.24
C ILE A 36 20.61 12.38 -1.78
N VAL A 37 20.74 11.69 -0.65
CA VAL A 37 19.68 10.82 -0.11
C VAL A 37 18.49 11.66 0.34
N THR A 38 18.76 12.67 1.16
CA THR A 38 17.73 13.61 1.63
C THR A 38 17.16 14.44 0.48
N GLU A 39 17.98 14.86 -0.49
CA GLU A 39 17.50 15.61 -1.67
C GLU A 39 16.51 14.76 -2.47
N GLN A 40 16.86 13.52 -2.81
CA GLN A 40 15.99 12.60 -3.54
C GLN A 40 14.67 12.32 -2.79
N TYR A 41 14.73 12.12 -1.48
CA TYR A 41 13.52 11.94 -0.67
C TYR A 41 12.59 13.17 -0.75
N ASN A 42 13.17 14.37 -0.62
CA ASN A 42 12.40 15.62 -0.69
C ASN A 42 11.79 15.85 -2.08
N GLU A 43 12.51 15.54 -3.17
CA GLU A 43 11.98 15.58 -4.53
C GLU A 43 10.73 14.70 -4.67
N LEU A 44 10.82 13.45 -4.23
CA LEU A 44 9.72 12.47 -4.33
C LEU A 44 8.55 12.84 -3.43
N ARG A 45 8.83 13.32 -2.22
CA ARG A 45 7.81 13.82 -1.30
C ARG A 45 7.03 14.96 -1.92
N ALA A 46 7.73 15.97 -2.43
CA ALA A 46 7.11 17.12 -3.08
C ALA A 46 6.30 16.74 -4.32
N PHE A 47 6.80 15.78 -5.12
CA PHE A 47 6.07 15.24 -6.26
C PHE A 47 4.74 14.61 -5.85
N TYR A 48 4.74 13.69 -4.88
CA TYR A 48 3.50 13.02 -4.46
C TYR A 48 2.52 13.99 -3.79
N GLU A 49 2.98 14.93 -2.99
CA GLU A 49 2.13 15.97 -2.39
C GLU A 49 1.52 16.88 -3.48
N GLY A 50 2.27 17.19 -4.54
CA GLY A 50 1.78 17.90 -5.71
C GLY A 50 0.71 17.10 -6.49
N GLU A 51 0.92 15.80 -6.70
CA GLU A 51 -0.06 14.92 -7.35
C GLU A 51 -1.34 14.75 -6.50
N ILE A 52 -1.22 14.68 -5.17
CA ILE A 52 -2.36 14.70 -4.26
C ILE A 52 -3.18 16.00 -4.43
N ALA A 53 -2.52 17.16 -4.50
CA ALA A 53 -3.19 18.43 -4.72
C ALA A 53 -3.90 18.50 -6.08
N LYS A 54 -3.27 17.99 -7.15
CA LYS A 54 -3.90 17.86 -8.48
C LYS A 54 -5.13 16.95 -8.45
N ALA A 55 -5.03 15.80 -7.80
CA ALA A 55 -6.14 14.86 -7.64
C ALA A 55 -7.31 15.51 -6.89
N ALA A 56 -7.03 16.24 -5.80
CA ALA A 56 -8.04 16.97 -5.04
C ALA A 56 -8.76 18.04 -5.90
N ALA A 57 -8.01 18.79 -6.71
CA ALA A 57 -8.58 19.81 -7.61
C ALA A 57 -9.46 19.18 -8.72
N ALA A 58 -9.06 18.00 -9.22
CA ALA A 58 -9.78 17.30 -10.29
C ALA A 58 -10.97 16.45 -9.80
N ARG A 59 -11.09 16.22 -8.50
CA ARG A 59 -12.07 15.30 -7.88
C ARG A 59 -13.50 15.56 -8.29
N GLY A 60 -13.87 16.83 -8.45
CA GLY A 60 -15.22 17.26 -8.85
C GLY A 60 -15.72 16.66 -10.16
N GLN A 61 -14.84 16.24 -11.08
CA GLN A 61 -15.22 15.62 -12.35
C GLN A 61 -16.03 14.32 -12.17
N TYR A 62 -15.76 13.56 -11.13
CA TYR A 62 -16.47 12.30 -10.82
C TYR A 62 -17.85 12.53 -10.18
N TRP A 63 -18.15 13.78 -9.83
CA TRP A 63 -19.37 14.20 -9.17
C TRP A 63 -20.19 15.17 -10.05
N ALA A 64 -19.74 15.38 -11.28
CA ALA A 64 -20.44 16.18 -12.28
C ALA A 64 -21.39 15.29 -13.07
N GLY A 65 -22.68 15.56 -13.05
CA GLY A 65 -23.71 14.83 -13.80
C GLY A 65 -25.07 15.43 -13.52
N GLU A 66 -26.00 15.40 -14.47
CA GLU A 66 -27.33 15.97 -14.30
C GLU A 66 -28.18 15.12 -13.35
N ASP A 67 -28.14 13.79 -13.51
CA ASP A 67 -28.86 12.85 -12.62
C ASP A 67 -28.02 12.59 -11.36
N TRP A 68 -28.31 13.34 -10.29
CA TRP A 68 -27.61 13.19 -9.01
C TRP A 68 -27.73 11.78 -8.42
N ASN A 69 -28.86 11.11 -8.57
CA ASN A 69 -29.06 9.77 -8.02
C ASN A 69 -28.16 8.74 -8.73
N ALA A 70 -27.99 8.88 -10.04
CA ALA A 70 -27.08 8.04 -10.81
C ALA A 70 -25.62 8.30 -10.40
N VAL A 71 -25.21 9.58 -10.23
CA VAL A 71 -23.88 9.97 -9.76
C VAL A 71 -23.57 9.36 -8.39
N VAL A 72 -24.51 9.49 -7.44
CA VAL A 72 -24.35 8.94 -6.08
C VAL A 72 -24.25 7.42 -6.11
N ARG A 73 -25.10 6.74 -6.89
CA ARG A 73 -25.10 5.28 -7.01
C ARG A 73 -23.74 4.77 -7.53
N GLU A 74 -23.24 5.35 -8.63
CA GLU A 74 -21.96 4.98 -9.22
C GLU A 74 -20.81 5.18 -8.22
N ASN A 75 -20.76 6.34 -7.56
CA ASN A 75 -19.72 6.64 -6.59
C ASN A 75 -19.82 5.74 -5.35
N ARG A 76 -21.02 5.40 -4.86
CA ARG A 76 -21.22 4.45 -3.76
C ARG A 76 -20.73 3.05 -4.12
N GLU A 77 -21.01 2.55 -5.32
CA GLU A 77 -20.49 1.27 -5.80
C GLU A 77 -18.95 1.28 -5.91
N HIS A 78 -18.40 2.39 -6.40
CA HIS A 78 -16.94 2.55 -6.46
C HIS A 78 -16.31 2.57 -5.06
N PHE A 79 -16.94 3.28 -4.11
CA PHE A 79 -16.50 3.36 -2.74
C PHE A 79 -16.56 2.00 -2.02
N CYS A 80 -17.63 1.21 -2.24
CA CYS A 80 -17.73 -0.18 -1.78
C CYS A 80 -16.56 -1.03 -2.26
N ARG A 81 -16.28 -0.99 -3.58
CA ARG A 81 -15.16 -1.77 -4.17
C ARG A 81 -13.82 -1.31 -3.66
N MET A 82 -13.60 0.00 -3.54
CA MET A 82 -12.35 0.58 -3.03
C MET A 82 -12.08 0.15 -1.58
N LEU A 83 -13.10 0.19 -0.72
CA LEU A 83 -12.97 -0.25 0.68
C LEU A 83 -12.92 -1.76 0.85
N GLY A 84 -13.27 -2.54 -0.19
CA GLY A 84 -13.41 -3.98 -0.09
C GLY A 84 -14.67 -4.43 0.66
N VAL A 85 -15.73 -3.61 0.68
CA VAL A 85 -17.05 -3.93 1.24
C VAL A 85 -17.83 -4.76 0.21
N THR A 86 -17.38 -6.00 -0.03
CA THR A 86 -17.91 -6.86 -1.11
C THR A 86 -18.29 -8.26 -0.62
N ASP A 87 -17.96 -8.61 0.61
CA ASP A 87 -18.23 -9.94 1.14
C ASP A 87 -19.69 -10.05 1.62
N PRO A 88 -20.38 -11.17 1.34
CA PRO A 88 -21.75 -11.37 1.79
C PRO A 88 -21.80 -11.53 3.32
N LEU A 89 -22.66 -10.74 3.95
CA LEU A 89 -22.90 -10.83 5.39
C LEU A 89 -23.70 -12.07 5.75
N LEU A 90 -23.37 -12.67 6.89
CA LEU A 90 -24.16 -13.72 7.49
C LEU A 90 -25.42 -13.13 8.17
N GLU A 91 -26.48 -13.95 8.29
CA GLU A 91 -27.63 -13.58 9.09
C GLU A 91 -27.22 -13.42 10.57
N PRO A 92 -27.47 -12.25 11.20
CA PRO A 92 -27.08 -12.05 12.59
C PRO A 92 -27.99 -12.86 13.52
N LYS A 93 -27.39 -13.85 14.20
CA LYS A 93 -28.03 -14.69 15.23
C LYS A 93 -27.36 -14.41 16.57
N PRO A 94 -27.88 -13.41 17.35
CA PRO A 94 -27.17 -12.96 18.55
C PRO A 94 -27.28 -13.93 19.72
N GLN A 95 -26.15 -14.15 20.38
CA GLN A 95 -26.14 -14.63 21.75
C GLN A 95 -26.12 -13.41 22.67
N LYS A 96 -27.02 -13.37 23.68
CA LYS A 96 -27.20 -12.24 24.57
C LYS A 96 -26.92 -12.67 26.02
N THR A 97 -25.99 -11.97 26.67
CA THR A 97 -25.69 -12.11 28.11
C THR A 97 -26.02 -10.81 28.82
N VAL A 98 -26.94 -10.84 29.76
CA VAL A 98 -27.28 -9.66 30.58
C VAL A 98 -26.13 -9.37 31.54
N LEU A 99 -25.61 -8.15 31.52
CA LEU A 99 -24.54 -7.66 32.38
C LEU A 99 -25.09 -6.91 33.57
N ALA A 100 -26.15 -6.13 33.37
CA ALA A 100 -26.83 -5.38 34.42
C ALA A 100 -28.29 -5.12 34.10
N GLU A 101 -29.10 -5.04 35.16
CA GLU A 101 -30.44 -4.51 35.13
C GLU A 101 -30.59 -3.43 36.17
N SER A 102 -31.18 -2.32 35.77
CA SER A 102 -31.55 -1.21 36.67
C SER A 102 -33.02 -0.89 36.48
N PRO A 103 -33.61 -0.01 37.31
CA PRO A 103 -34.99 0.47 37.09
C PRO A 103 -35.19 1.11 35.72
N SER A 104 -34.15 1.73 35.17
CA SER A 104 -34.24 2.52 33.93
C SER A 104 -33.71 1.80 32.70
N HIS A 105 -32.74 0.87 32.80
CA HIS A 105 -32.05 0.27 31.66
C HIS A 105 -31.71 -1.21 31.84
N THR A 106 -31.61 -1.93 30.72
CA THR A 106 -30.96 -3.25 30.66
C THR A 106 -29.68 -3.14 29.82
N VAL A 107 -28.57 -3.67 30.35
CA VAL A 107 -27.27 -3.69 29.69
C VAL A 107 -26.90 -5.13 29.39
N SER A 108 -26.53 -5.42 28.15
CA SER A 108 -26.18 -6.78 27.71
C SER A 108 -24.93 -6.79 26.84
N LEU A 109 -24.17 -7.87 26.93
CA LEU A 109 -23.15 -8.21 25.94
C LEU A 109 -23.79 -9.06 24.85
N LEU A 110 -23.62 -8.65 23.61
CA LEU A 110 -24.03 -9.42 22.43
C LEU A 110 -22.81 -10.01 21.70
N GLU A 111 -23.01 -11.20 21.14
CA GLU A 111 -22.10 -11.84 20.19
C GLU A 111 -22.92 -12.38 19.03
N TRP A 112 -22.52 -12.11 17.76
CA TRP A 112 -23.22 -12.62 16.58
C TRP A 112 -22.27 -12.81 15.40
N PRO A 113 -22.56 -13.79 14.48
CA PRO A 113 -21.77 -14.02 13.28
C PRO A 113 -21.96 -12.87 12.26
N VAL A 114 -20.86 -12.47 11.62
CA VAL A 114 -20.84 -11.38 10.61
C VAL A 114 -20.41 -11.90 9.24
N LEU A 115 -19.28 -12.61 9.18
CA LEU A 115 -18.68 -13.08 7.94
C LEU A 115 -18.16 -14.52 8.12
N PRO A 116 -18.12 -15.35 7.06
CA PRO A 116 -17.45 -16.64 7.14
C PRO A 116 -15.93 -16.44 7.28
N ILE A 117 -15.23 -17.27 8.06
CA ILE A 117 -13.77 -17.20 8.18
C ILE A 117 -13.08 -17.69 6.90
N GLY A 118 -13.65 -18.66 6.19
CA GLY A 118 -13.14 -19.17 4.92
C GLY A 118 -13.72 -20.54 4.56
N ASN A 119 -13.44 -20.98 3.32
CA ASN A 119 -13.88 -22.28 2.81
C ASN A 119 -12.76 -23.33 2.78
N MET A 120 -11.52 -22.99 3.16
CA MET A 120 -10.35 -23.85 3.05
C MET A 120 -10.24 -24.85 4.20
N GLY A 121 -10.68 -26.10 3.96
CA GLY A 121 -10.34 -27.26 4.76
C GLY A 121 -11.08 -27.45 6.09
N ALA A 122 -10.92 -28.61 6.71
CA ALA A 122 -11.64 -29.04 7.90
C ALA A 122 -11.30 -28.30 9.21
N THR A 123 -10.31 -27.41 9.19
CA THR A 123 -9.79 -26.70 10.37
C THR A 123 -10.27 -25.27 10.54
N ALA A 124 -10.91 -24.66 9.53
CA ALA A 124 -11.36 -23.26 9.56
C ALA A 124 -12.88 -23.10 9.32
N ARG A 125 -13.69 -24.05 9.79
CA ARG A 125 -15.16 -23.90 9.81
C ARG A 125 -15.55 -23.02 10.99
N GLY A 126 -15.82 -21.76 10.73
CA GLY A 126 -16.27 -20.80 11.74
C GLY A 126 -16.73 -19.51 11.10
N SER A 127 -17.39 -18.70 11.89
CA SER A 127 -17.75 -17.34 11.53
C SER A 127 -16.92 -16.35 12.33
N LEU A 128 -16.53 -15.27 11.67
CA LEU A 128 -16.07 -14.07 12.34
C LEU A 128 -17.26 -13.49 13.08
N CYS A 129 -17.17 -13.42 14.41
CA CYS A 129 -18.19 -12.87 15.27
C CYS A 129 -17.87 -11.42 15.63
N ALA A 130 -18.91 -10.57 15.64
CA ALA A 130 -18.86 -9.27 16.27
C ALA A 130 -19.33 -9.37 17.71
N TYR A 131 -18.83 -8.45 18.53
CA TYR A 131 -19.23 -8.26 19.91
C TYR A 131 -19.72 -6.82 20.08
N ALA A 132 -20.73 -6.61 20.95
CA ALA A 132 -21.18 -5.26 21.29
C ALA A 132 -21.78 -5.20 22.71
N VAL A 133 -21.72 -4.02 23.30
CA VAL A 133 -22.55 -3.68 24.45
C VAL A 133 -23.87 -3.12 23.92
N LEU A 134 -24.99 -3.71 24.33
CA LEU A 134 -26.34 -3.22 24.05
C LEU A 134 -26.93 -2.61 25.32
N ILE A 135 -27.40 -1.38 25.25
CA ILE A 135 -28.07 -0.66 26.34
C ILE A 135 -29.46 -0.30 25.84
N VAL A 136 -30.50 -0.81 26.53
CA VAL A 136 -31.91 -0.59 26.16
C VAL A 136 -32.64 0.09 27.31
N PRO A 137 -33.28 1.27 27.08
CA PRO A 137 -34.15 1.88 28.08
C PRO A 137 -35.39 1.01 28.39
N LYS A 138 -35.84 0.99 29.62
CA LYS A 138 -37.05 0.28 30.08
C LYS A 138 -38.33 1.08 29.93
N SER A 139 -38.25 2.33 29.41
CA SER A 139 -39.44 3.13 29.04
C SER A 139 -40.21 2.47 27.89
N ALA A 140 -41.44 2.92 27.66
CA ALA A 140 -42.24 2.38 26.56
C ALA A 140 -41.56 2.59 25.21
N GLY A 141 -41.35 1.48 24.45
CA GLY A 141 -40.72 1.47 23.11
C GLY A 141 -41.73 1.35 21.97
N PRO A 142 -41.28 1.14 20.72
CA PRO A 142 -39.89 0.92 20.32
C PRO A 142 -39.05 2.20 20.29
N HIS A 143 -37.79 2.07 20.64
CA HIS A 143 -36.83 3.18 20.76
C HIS A 143 -36.09 3.42 19.43
N PRO A 144 -35.81 4.68 19.04
CA PRO A 144 -34.78 4.95 18.04
C PRO A 144 -33.44 4.45 18.55
N ALA A 145 -32.62 3.92 17.65
CA ALA A 145 -31.34 3.30 18.02
C ALA A 145 -30.15 4.08 17.50
N VAL A 146 -29.04 4.01 18.25
CA VAL A 146 -27.75 4.57 17.85
C VAL A 146 -26.67 3.50 17.95
N ILE A 147 -25.93 3.28 16.88
CA ILE A 147 -24.68 2.52 16.92
C ILE A 147 -23.59 3.52 17.34
N ALA A 148 -23.11 3.40 18.59
CA ALA A 148 -22.08 4.28 19.16
C ALA A 148 -20.70 3.66 18.98
N ILE A 149 -19.85 4.29 18.17
CA ILE A 149 -18.54 3.76 17.77
C ILE A 149 -17.44 4.51 18.50
N SER A 150 -16.64 3.79 19.29
CA SER A 150 -15.52 4.35 20.05
C SER A 150 -14.36 4.77 19.11
N ASP A 151 -13.49 5.66 19.59
CA ASP A 151 -12.16 5.82 19.00
C ASP A 151 -11.35 4.51 19.10
N ALA A 152 -10.39 4.32 18.21
CA ALA A 152 -9.54 3.12 18.21
C ALA A 152 -8.64 2.98 19.47
N ALA A 153 -8.47 4.04 20.26
CA ALA A 153 -7.80 4.01 21.56
C ALA A 153 -8.70 3.52 22.72
N GLN A 154 -10.02 3.40 22.48
CA GLN A 154 -11.03 3.09 23.48
C GLN A 154 -11.80 1.82 23.09
N SER A 155 -12.39 1.14 24.08
CA SER A 155 -13.28 0.01 23.83
C SER A 155 -14.75 0.41 23.91
N ALA A 156 -15.63 -0.44 23.38
CA ALA A 156 -17.07 -0.31 23.55
C ALA A 156 -17.50 -0.27 25.04
N ALA A 157 -16.78 -1.01 25.90
CA ALA A 157 -17.03 -1.04 27.32
C ALA A 157 -16.68 0.30 28.01
N ASP A 158 -15.64 0.99 27.54
CA ASP A 158 -15.25 2.29 28.06
C ASP A 158 -16.34 3.35 27.82
N ILE A 159 -16.82 3.47 26.58
CA ILE A 159 -17.86 4.43 26.21
C ILE A 159 -19.24 4.05 26.77
N ALA A 160 -19.44 2.78 27.17
CA ALA A 160 -20.65 2.32 27.87
C ALA A 160 -20.58 2.49 29.40
N GLY A 161 -19.44 2.93 29.96
CA GLY A 161 -19.25 3.07 31.40
C GLY A 161 -19.19 1.73 32.14
N LEU A 162 -18.69 0.68 31.49
CA LEU A 162 -18.45 -0.64 32.05
C LEU A 162 -17.00 -0.86 32.47
N THR A 163 -16.19 0.19 32.40
CA THR A 163 -14.83 0.28 32.92
C THR A 163 -14.63 1.60 33.61
N ARG A 164 -13.48 1.78 34.27
CA ARG A 164 -13.10 3.06 34.91
C ARG A 164 -12.19 3.93 34.01
N ALA A 165 -12.05 3.57 32.71
CA ALA A 165 -11.14 4.24 31.81
C ALA A 165 -11.58 5.67 31.44
N LEU A 166 -12.90 5.93 31.40
CA LEU A 166 -13.46 7.22 31.02
C LEU A 166 -14.33 7.86 32.11
N PRO A 167 -14.23 9.18 32.30
CA PRO A 167 -15.17 9.91 33.15
C PRO A 167 -16.59 9.88 32.56
N PRO A 168 -17.66 10.02 33.35
CA PRO A 168 -19.04 9.96 32.88
C PRO A 168 -19.36 10.86 31.67
N ALA A 169 -18.73 12.04 31.62
CA ALA A 169 -18.89 13.00 30.51
C ALA A 169 -18.37 12.49 29.18
N GLU A 170 -17.48 11.50 29.15
CA GLU A 170 -16.88 10.90 27.95
C GLU A 170 -17.50 9.53 27.61
N GLN A 171 -18.41 9.00 28.46
CA GLN A 171 -19.09 7.74 28.23
C GLN A 171 -20.21 7.90 27.19
N THR A 172 -19.85 8.09 25.93
CA THR A 172 -20.75 8.45 24.84
C THR A 172 -21.94 7.50 24.70
N ALA A 173 -21.75 6.18 24.79
CA ALA A 173 -22.85 5.22 24.69
C ALA A 173 -23.83 5.34 25.87
N ARG A 174 -23.33 5.55 27.08
CA ARG A 174 -24.14 5.78 28.29
C ARG A 174 -24.93 7.09 28.19
N ARG A 175 -24.28 8.18 27.70
CA ARG A 175 -24.94 9.47 27.50
C ARG A 175 -26.05 9.42 26.47
N LEU A 176 -25.83 8.74 25.34
CA LEU A 176 -26.86 8.53 24.31
C LEU A 176 -28.03 7.70 24.86
N SER A 177 -27.75 6.67 25.66
CA SER A 177 -28.81 5.89 26.30
C SER A 177 -29.63 6.75 27.30
N SER A 178 -28.95 7.57 28.08
CA SER A 178 -29.62 8.54 28.96
C SER A 178 -30.49 9.56 28.21
N ALA A 179 -30.15 9.83 26.93
CA ALA A 179 -30.95 10.69 26.05
C ALA A 179 -32.15 9.97 25.43
N GLY A 180 -32.43 8.69 25.75
CA GLY A 180 -33.61 7.94 25.40
C GLY A 180 -33.44 7.04 24.16
N TYR A 181 -32.21 6.72 23.76
CA TYR A 181 -31.93 5.80 22.66
C TYR A 181 -31.67 4.37 23.15
N ALA A 182 -32.05 3.38 22.35
CA ALA A 182 -31.39 2.07 22.41
C ALA A 182 -30.01 2.23 21.80
N VAL A 183 -28.93 1.81 22.51
CA VAL A 183 -27.56 2.02 22.08
C VAL A 183 -26.85 0.70 21.90
N LEU A 184 -26.26 0.47 20.73
CA LEU A 184 -25.37 -0.64 20.48
C LEU A 184 -23.95 -0.10 20.27
N ALA A 185 -23.02 -0.47 21.16
CA ALA A 185 -21.62 -0.09 21.09
C ALA A 185 -20.79 -1.32 20.63
N PRO A 186 -20.36 -1.39 19.34
CA PRO A 186 -19.60 -2.52 18.85
C PRO A 186 -18.13 -2.46 19.31
N PHE A 187 -17.54 -3.61 19.58
CA PHE A 187 -16.11 -3.74 19.76
C PHE A 187 -15.43 -3.80 18.40
N PHE A 188 -14.42 -2.97 18.20
CA PHE A 188 -13.49 -3.02 17.06
C PHE A 188 -12.07 -3.29 17.53
N VAL A 189 -11.21 -3.68 16.60
CA VAL A 189 -9.79 -3.86 16.89
C VAL A 189 -9.18 -2.52 17.31
N GLN A 190 -8.56 -2.50 18.47
CA GLN A 190 -7.99 -1.29 19.05
C GLN A 190 -6.59 -1.00 18.50
N ARG A 191 -6.19 0.27 18.56
CA ARG A 191 -4.86 0.76 18.21
C ARG A 191 -3.91 0.52 19.36
N ARG A 192 -3.38 -0.69 19.45
CA ARG A 192 -2.43 -1.13 20.47
C ARG A 192 -1.65 -2.35 19.96
N THR A 193 -0.51 -2.62 20.59
CA THR A 193 0.31 -3.82 20.42
C THR A 193 -0.10 -4.83 21.47
N PHE A 194 -1.15 -5.60 21.23
CA PHE A 194 -1.65 -6.59 22.16
C PHE A 194 -1.32 -8.02 21.71
N CYS A 195 -1.53 -8.31 20.44
CA CYS A 195 -1.36 -9.64 19.88
C CYS A 195 -0.04 -9.81 19.12
N GLN A 196 0.60 -8.70 18.72
CA GLN A 196 1.85 -8.69 17.96
C GLN A 196 2.89 -7.79 18.64
N PRO A 197 4.11 -8.30 18.93
CA PRO A 197 5.12 -7.53 19.66
C PRO A 197 5.81 -6.45 18.83
N TRP A 198 5.70 -6.50 17.48
CA TRP A 198 6.48 -5.68 16.56
C TRP A 198 5.71 -4.56 15.85
N THR A 199 4.37 -4.65 15.87
CA THR A 199 3.50 -3.68 15.22
C THR A 199 2.16 -3.59 15.93
N GLU A 200 1.41 -2.51 15.69
CA GLU A 200 0.04 -2.40 16.19
C GLU A 200 -0.87 -3.47 15.55
N ASP A 201 -1.83 -3.98 16.32
CA ASP A 201 -2.80 -4.98 15.86
C ASP A 201 -3.58 -4.50 14.61
N ARG A 202 -3.92 -3.20 14.54
CA ARG A 202 -4.59 -2.60 13.39
C ARG A 202 -3.70 -2.58 12.14
N SER A 203 -2.44 -2.19 12.26
CA SER A 203 -1.48 -2.18 11.14
C SER A 203 -1.23 -3.59 10.61
N TRP A 204 -1.13 -4.58 11.48
CA TRP A 204 -1.00 -5.98 11.10
C TRP A 204 -2.18 -6.48 10.26
N LEU A 205 -3.40 -6.29 10.76
CA LEU A 205 -4.61 -6.71 10.03
C LEU A 205 -4.83 -5.86 8.76
N PHE A 206 -4.51 -4.58 8.80
CA PHE A 206 -4.57 -3.71 7.64
C PHE A 206 -3.69 -4.22 6.50
N ARG A 207 -2.42 -4.56 6.77
CA ARG A 207 -1.49 -5.09 5.76
C ARG A 207 -1.96 -6.41 5.17
N LEU A 208 -2.43 -7.35 6.02
CA LEU A 208 -3.03 -8.60 5.56
C LEU A 208 -4.22 -8.36 4.62
N GLY A 209 -5.13 -7.48 5.01
CA GLY A 209 -6.31 -7.14 4.21
C GLY A 209 -5.96 -6.39 2.92
N TYR A 210 -4.97 -5.51 2.97
CA TYR A 210 -4.55 -4.68 1.84
C TYR A 210 -4.16 -5.51 0.62
N GLN A 211 -3.40 -6.59 0.82
CA GLN A 211 -2.95 -7.51 -0.22
C GLN A 211 -4.09 -8.25 -0.93
N VAL A 212 -5.24 -8.37 -0.29
CA VAL A 212 -6.43 -9.04 -0.83
C VAL A 212 -7.61 -8.08 -1.10
N GLY A 213 -7.30 -6.79 -1.23
CA GLY A 213 -8.29 -5.77 -1.57
C GLY A 213 -9.31 -5.50 -0.46
N ARG A 214 -8.92 -5.62 0.79
CA ARG A 214 -9.76 -5.34 1.97
C ARG A 214 -9.08 -4.31 2.86
N HIS A 215 -9.67 -3.13 2.97
CA HIS A 215 -9.26 -2.16 3.98
C HIS A 215 -9.88 -2.52 5.33
N LEU A 216 -9.15 -2.33 6.43
CA LEU A 216 -9.66 -2.57 7.77
C LEU A 216 -10.92 -1.75 8.07
N THR A 217 -10.94 -0.48 7.63
CA THR A 217 -12.14 0.37 7.72
C THR A 217 -13.34 -0.22 6.96
N GLY A 218 -13.11 -0.85 5.80
CA GLY A 218 -14.18 -1.54 5.06
C GLY A 218 -14.76 -2.71 5.84
N THR A 219 -13.95 -3.44 6.59
CA THR A 219 -14.41 -4.53 7.43
C THR A 219 -15.20 -4.03 8.65
N GLU A 220 -14.81 -2.89 9.24
CA GLU A 220 -15.56 -2.21 10.31
C GLU A 220 -16.92 -1.73 9.80
N VAL A 221 -16.98 -1.17 8.59
CA VAL A 221 -18.26 -0.78 7.94
C VAL A 221 -19.17 -1.99 7.73
N GLN A 222 -18.64 -3.15 7.34
CA GLN A 222 -19.44 -4.39 7.23
C GLN A 222 -19.98 -4.86 8.59
N GLN A 223 -19.23 -4.72 9.66
CA GLN A 223 -19.73 -4.99 11.03
C GLN A 223 -20.86 -4.04 11.40
N VAL A 224 -20.77 -2.74 11.06
CA VAL A 224 -21.85 -1.77 11.29
C VAL A 224 -23.09 -2.15 10.47
N ALA A 225 -22.95 -2.52 9.20
CA ALA A 225 -24.08 -2.95 8.35
C ALA A 225 -24.78 -4.20 8.91
N SER A 226 -24.01 -5.15 9.47
CA SER A 226 -24.55 -6.31 10.20
C SER A 226 -25.28 -5.89 11.48
N ALA A 227 -24.72 -4.94 12.24
CA ALA A 227 -25.36 -4.38 13.44
C ALA A 227 -26.67 -3.66 13.11
N VAL A 228 -26.74 -2.92 11.99
CA VAL A 228 -28.00 -2.33 11.49
C VAL A 228 -29.05 -3.41 11.22
N THR A 229 -28.66 -4.51 10.60
CA THR A 229 -29.57 -5.64 10.33
C THR A 229 -30.04 -6.27 11.64
N LEU A 230 -29.14 -6.44 12.60
CA LEU A 230 -29.45 -6.97 13.93
C LEU A 230 -30.45 -6.07 14.68
N LEU A 231 -30.19 -4.76 14.76
CA LEU A 231 -31.08 -3.80 15.42
C LEU A 231 -32.48 -3.75 14.78
N ARG A 232 -32.55 -3.82 13.45
CA ARG A 232 -33.84 -3.84 12.73
C ARG A 232 -34.70 -5.08 13.03
N ALA A 233 -34.11 -6.15 13.51
CA ALA A 233 -34.81 -7.38 13.90
C ALA A 233 -35.26 -7.37 15.37
N MET A 234 -34.80 -6.41 16.19
CA MET A 234 -35.14 -6.32 17.60
C MET A 234 -36.51 -5.62 17.83
N PRO A 235 -37.42 -6.22 18.62
CA PRO A 235 -38.74 -5.61 18.88
C PRO A 235 -38.65 -4.29 19.68
N GLU A 236 -37.59 -4.11 20.48
CA GLU A 236 -37.35 -2.90 21.28
C GLU A 236 -36.88 -1.70 20.45
N VAL A 237 -36.55 -1.92 19.15
CA VAL A 237 -35.92 -0.90 18.27
C VAL A 237 -36.90 -0.46 17.20
N ASP A 238 -37.00 0.86 17.00
CA ASP A 238 -37.65 1.42 15.84
C ASP A 238 -36.74 1.27 14.61
N LYS A 239 -37.08 0.30 13.76
CA LYS A 239 -36.33 -0.06 12.57
C LYS A 239 -36.18 1.06 11.52
N SER A 240 -36.98 2.13 11.60
CA SER A 240 -36.94 3.28 10.69
C SER A 240 -36.05 4.41 11.23
N ARG A 241 -35.63 4.35 12.50
CA ARG A 241 -34.88 5.38 13.19
C ARG A 241 -33.59 4.82 13.79
N ILE A 242 -32.65 4.44 12.91
CA ILE A 242 -31.30 3.97 13.29
C ILE A 242 -30.29 5.03 12.87
N ALA A 243 -29.42 5.45 13.79
CA ALA A 243 -28.31 6.36 13.55
C ALA A 243 -26.96 5.71 13.88
N VAL A 244 -25.90 6.29 13.39
CA VAL A 244 -24.51 5.98 13.78
C VAL A 244 -23.88 7.23 14.37
N ALA A 245 -23.03 7.05 15.38
CA ALA A 245 -22.33 8.16 16.02
C ALA A 245 -20.92 7.71 16.44
N GLY A 246 -19.91 8.49 16.13
CA GLY A 246 -18.54 8.13 16.48
C GLY A 246 -17.62 9.32 16.65
N GLU A 247 -16.45 9.07 17.25
CA GLU A 247 -15.39 10.04 17.47
C GLU A 247 -14.08 9.55 16.82
N LYS A 248 -13.33 10.46 16.20
CA LYS A 248 -12.04 10.19 15.55
C LYS A 248 -12.10 8.97 14.62
N GLN A 249 -11.49 7.81 14.99
CA GLN A 249 -11.61 6.58 14.19
C GLN A 249 -13.06 6.10 14.08
N GLY A 250 -13.81 6.18 15.17
CA GLY A 250 -15.24 5.84 15.17
C GLY A 250 -16.07 6.77 14.29
N ALA A 251 -15.70 8.05 14.19
CA ALA A 251 -16.35 9.01 13.28
C ALA A 251 -16.11 8.69 11.81
N LEU A 252 -14.88 8.27 11.44
CA LEU A 252 -14.56 7.78 10.11
C LEU A 252 -15.45 6.59 9.76
N THR A 253 -15.54 5.60 10.65
CA THR A 253 -16.34 4.40 10.42
C THR A 253 -17.84 4.74 10.36
N ALA A 254 -18.35 5.64 11.21
CA ALA A 254 -19.74 6.12 11.20
C ALA A 254 -20.08 6.85 9.90
N LEU A 255 -19.21 7.75 9.44
CA LEU A 255 -19.38 8.51 8.19
C LEU A 255 -19.45 7.56 6.98
N TYR A 256 -18.53 6.59 6.90
CA TYR A 256 -18.48 5.65 5.78
C TYR A 256 -19.62 4.64 5.81
N ALA A 257 -19.99 4.16 6.98
CA ALA A 257 -21.17 3.29 7.13
C ALA A 257 -22.46 3.99 6.69
N ALA A 258 -22.66 5.25 7.10
CA ALA A 258 -23.82 6.03 6.68
C ALA A 258 -23.82 6.33 5.16
N ALA A 259 -22.67 6.54 4.56
CA ALA A 259 -22.53 6.73 3.12
C ALA A 259 -22.91 5.48 2.32
N LEU A 260 -22.63 4.28 2.84
CA LEU A 260 -22.84 3.00 2.15
C LEU A 260 -24.17 2.33 2.52
N ASP A 261 -24.72 2.55 3.72
CA ASP A 261 -25.97 1.94 4.17
C ASP A 261 -27.09 2.97 4.29
N GLU A 262 -28.00 2.97 3.34
CA GLU A 262 -29.14 3.90 3.28
C GLU A 262 -30.19 3.67 4.40
N ARG A 263 -30.12 2.56 5.11
CA ARG A 263 -30.98 2.26 6.27
C ARG A 263 -30.61 3.11 7.50
N ILE A 264 -29.42 3.73 7.49
CA ILE A 264 -28.95 4.64 8.53
C ILE A 264 -29.57 6.03 8.29
N ARG A 265 -30.41 6.48 9.22
CA ARG A 265 -31.18 7.74 9.13
C ARG A 265 -30.35 8.99 9.38
N ALA A 266 -29.37 8.91 10.28
CA ALA A 266 -28.51 10.01 10.66
C ALA A 266 -27.10 9.54 11.03
N ALA A 267 -26.12 10.41 10.85
CA ALA A 267 -24.75 10.17 11.29
C ALA A 267 -24.22 11.34 12.14
N VAL A 268 -23.45 11.05 13.17
CA VAL A 268 -22.66 12.03 13.96
C VAL A 268 -21.19 11.69 13.78
N ALA A 269 -20.43 12.66 13.23
CA ALA A 269 -19.00 12.55 13.07
C ALA A 269 -18.30 13.59 13.97
N ALA A 270 -17.73 13.14 15.08
CA ALA A 270 -17.05 13.99 16.03
C ALA A 270 -15.52 13.97 15.83
N ASN A 271 -14.89 15.15 15.81
CA ASN A 271 -13.43 15.34 15.78
C ASN A 271 -12.75 14.60 14.59
N TYR A 272 -13.39 14.58 13.40
CA TYR A 272 -12.86 13.88 12.24
C TYR A 272 -13.06 14.63 10.92
N PHE A 273 -14.22 15.20 10.63
CA PHE A 273 -14.61 15.73 9.33
C PHE A 273 -13.74 16.94 8.92
N GLY A 274 -12.94 16.78 7.85
CA GLY A 274 -11.99 17.79 7.37
C GLY A 274 -11.28 17.40 6.08
N THR A 275 -10.25 18.16 5.69
CA THR A 275 -9.45 17.85 4.50
C THR A 275 -8.63 16.58 4.71
N ARG A 276 -8.57 15.72 3.64
CA ARG A 276 -7.86 14.43 3.68
C ARG A 276 -6.55 14.42 2.92
N GLU A 277 -6.13 15.52 2.32
CA GLU A 277 -4.91 15.62 1.51
C GLU A 277 -3.65 15.24 2.31
N LYS A 278 -3.69 15.34 3.63
CA LYS A 278 -2.61 14.91 4.54
C LYS A 278 -2.89 13.60 5.27
N ALA A 279 -3.79 12.76 4.76
CA ALA A 279 -4.09 11.46 5.39
C ALA A 279 -2.86 10.54 5.53
N PHE A 280 -1.78 10.78 4.79
CA PHE A 280 -0.50 10.11 4.96
C PHE A 280 0.22 10.44 6.30
N GLU A 281 -0.18 11.49 7.02
CA GLU A 281 0.29 11.81 8.37
C GLU A 281 -0.51 11.08 9.47
N GLU A 282 -1.67 10.52 9.11
CA GLU A 282 -2.54 9.76 10.01
C GLU A 282 -2.01 8.33 10.20
N PRO A 283 -2.60 7.50 11.09
CA PRO A 283 -2.20 6.09 11.22
C PRO A 283 -2.26 5.30 9.89
N GLU A 284 -1.40 4.28 9.76
CA GLU A 284 -1.22 3.51 8.53
C GLU A 284 -2.52 2.91 7.97
N ASP A 285 -3.38 2.40 8.86
CA ASP A 285 -4.67 1.78 8.52
C ASP A 285 -5.70 2.75 7.89
N ARG A 286 -5.39 4.06 7.84
CA ARG A 286 -6.14 5.09 7.12
C ARG A 286 -5.58 5.40 5.72
N THR A 287 -4.56 4.69 5.27
CA THR A 287 -4.02 4.79 3.90
C THR A 287 -4.90 4.00 2.94
N LEU A 288 -5.99 4.60 2.46
CA LEU A 288 -6.93 3.95 1.56
C LEU A 288 -6.50 4.10 0.10
N TRP A 289 -6.40 2.97 -0.63
CA TRP A 289 -5.95 2.95 -2.02
C TRP A 289 -6.85 3.77 -2.95
N LYS A 290 -6.26 4.70 -3.70
CA LYS A 290 -6.98 5.59 -4.66
C LYS A 290 -8.05 6.49 -4.02
N HIS A 291 -8.09 6.61 -2.70
CA HIS A 291 -9.14 7.37 -2.01
C HIS A 291 -9.23 8.81 -2.52
N LEU A 292 -8.11 9.53 -2.51
CA LEU A 292 -8.09 10.96 -2.83
C LEU A 292 -8.33 11.29 -4.30
N VAL A 293 -8.36 10.29 -5.18
CA VAL A 293 -8.73 10.50 -6.59
C VAL A 293 -10.20 10.87 -6.73
N ARG A 294 -11.09 10.22 -5.97
CA ARG A 294 -12.56 10.39 -6.08
C ARG A 294 -13.21 10.95 -4.84
N PHE A 295 -12.63 10.79 -3.66
CA PHE A 295 -13.27 11.03 -2.37
C PHE A 295 -12.44 11.92 -1.46
N GLY A 296 -13.10 12.80 -0.76
CA GLY A 296 -12.77 13.48 0.46
C GLY A 296 -14.00 13.42 1.36
N ASP A 297 -13.96 14.03 2.51
CA ASP A 297 -15.07 13.95 3.47
C ASP A 297 -16.36 14.61 2.92
N ALA A 298 -16.23 15.67 2.11
CA ALA A 298 -17.39 16.30 1.46
C ALA A 298 -18.06 15.37 0.45
N GLU A 299 -17.32 14.61 -0.35
CA GLU A 299 -17.85 13.63 -1.30
C GLU A 299 -18.55 12.49 -0.56
N VAL A 300 -17.96 12.01 0.53
CA VAL A 300 -18.60 10.99 1.39
C VAL A 300 -19.89 11.52 1.99
N ALA A 301 -19.91 12.79 2.47
CA ALA A 301 -21.13 13.45 2.92
C ALA A 301 -22.19 13.55 1.81
N GLY A 302 -21.77 13.76 0.55
CA GLY A 302 -22.65 13.76 -0.62
C GLY A 302 -23.40 12.44 -0.82
N MET A 303 -22.80 11.29 -0.47
CA MET A 303 -23.50 9.98 -0.49
C MET A 303 -24.49 9.81 0.69
N ILE A 304 -24.36 10.58 1.74
CA ILE A 304 -25.30 10.59 2.87
C ILE A 304 -26.52 11.44 2.54
N ALA A 305 -26.33 12.55 1.83
CA ALA A 305 -27.40 13.48 1.46
C ALA A 305 -28.59 12.77 0.77
N PRO A 306 -29.87 13.13 1.06
CA PRO A 306 -30.31 14.23 1.93
C PRO A 306 -30.46 13.87 3.41
N ARG A 307 -29.98 12.71 3.86
CA ARG A 307 -30.07 12.25 5.27
C ARG A 307 -29.24 13.16 6.19
N ALA A 308 -29.53 13.17 7.47
CA ALA A 308 -28.88 14.06 8.42
C ALA A 308 -27.42 13.65 8.67
N LEU A 309 -26.51 14.61 8.55
CA LEU A 309 -25.13 14.52 8.99
C LEU A 309 -24.84 15.62 10.01
N ILE A 310 -24.41 15.25 11.20
CA ILE A 310 -24.01 16.15 12.28
C ILE A 310 -22.50 16.10 12.40
N ILE A 311 -21.84 17.24 12.20
CA ILE A 311 -20.41 17.41 12.28
C ILE A 311 -20.10 18.11 13.60
N ASP A 312 -19.41 17.42 14.50
CA ASP A 312 -19.10 17.89 15.84
C ASP A 312 -17.59 18.14 16.00
N GLY A 313 -17.23 19.26 16.63
CA GLY A 313 -15.84 19.67 16.75
C GLY A 313 -15.22 20.15 15.43
N ALA A 314 -13.91 20.46 15.46
CA ALA A 314 -13.15 20.95 14.31
C ALA A 314 -11.80 20.27 14.21
N VAL A 315 -11.43 19.89 12.98
CA VAL A 315 -10.09 19.45 12.58
C VAL A 315 -9.62 20.32 11.40
N PRO A 316 -8.37 20.26 10.97
CA PRO A 316 -7.91 21.05 9.82
C PRO A 316 -8.82 20.90 8.60
N GLY A 317 -9.28 22.03 8.05
CA GLY A 317 -10.12 22.08 6.85
C GLY A 317 -11.60 21.76 7.04
N THR A 318 -12.10 21.61 8.27
CA THR A 318 -13.53 21.29 8.54
C THR A 318 -14.48 22.26 7.82
N ASP A 319 -14.27 23.56 7.92
CA ASP A 319 -15.15 24.55 7.29
C ASP A 319 -15.07 24.56 5.77
N ILE A 320 -13.94 24.15 5.21
CA ILE A 320 -13.78 23.98 3.75
C ILE A 320 -14.64 22.81 3.29
N GLU A 321 -14.51 21.66 3.95
CA GLU A 321 -15.26 20.46 3.59
C GLU A 321 -16.77 20.59 3.86
N ILE A 322 -17.18 21.32 4.90
CA ILE A 322 -18.60 21.62 5.12
C ILE A 322 -19.17 22.42 3.94
N ARG A 323 -18.52 23.52 3.52
CA ARG A 323 -18.98 24.30 2.36
C ARG A 323 -19.07 23.47 1.09
N ARG A 324 -18.15 22.56 0.86
CA ARG A 324 -18.20 21.63 -0.28
C ARG A 324 -19.36 20.66 -0.14
N ALA A 325 -19.59 20.09 1.04
CA ALA A 325 -20.69 19.19 1.33
C ALA A 325 -22.07 19.87 1.16
N GLU A 326 -22.20 21.14 1.53
CA GLU A 326 -23.44 21.94 1.32
C GLU A 326 -23.84 21.94 -0.16
N GLY A 327 -22.90 22.03 -1.09
CA GLY A 327 -23.17 21.94 -2.52
C GLY A 327 -23.77 20.58 -2.93
N TYR A 328 -23.28 19.48 -2.38
CA TYR A 328 -23.83 18.14 -2.62
C TYR A 328 -25.22 17.96 -1.99
N TYR A 329 -25.43 18.49 -0.78
CA TYR A 329 -26.73 18.47 -0.13
C TYR A 329 -27.77 19.26 -0.90
N ALA A 330 -27.43 20.44 -1.43
CA ALA A 330 -28.31 21.22 -2.29
C ALA A 330 -28.73 20.43 -3.55
N ARG A 331 -27.81 19.73 -4.18
CA ARG A 331 -28.10 18.85 -5.34
C ARG A 331 -29.01 17.68 -4.99
N ALA A 332 -28.92 17.15 -3.78
CA ALA A 332 -29.79 16.08 -3.28
C ALA A 332 -31.16 16.58 -2.82
N GLY A 333 -31.46 17.87 -2.90
CA GLY A 333 -32.70 18.47 -2.39
C GLY A 333 -32.82 18.42 -0.86
N GLY A 334 -31.70 18.31 -0.15
CA GLY A 334 -31.63 18.20 1.30
C GLY A 334 -31.26 19.51 2.00
N THR A 335 -31.40 19.50 3.32
CA THR A 335 -30.84 20.54 4.19
C THR A 335 -29.33 20.34 4.33
N ARG A 336 -28.59 21.43 4.57
CA ARG A 336 -27.14 21.36 4.79
C ARG A 336 -26.79 20.49 6.00
N PRO A 337 -25.53 19.99 6.10
CA PRO A 337 -25.03 19.33 7.31
C PRO A 337 -25.18 20.22 8.54
N ILE A 338 -25.47 19.61 9.68
CA ILE A 338 -25.63 20.31 10.96
C ILE A 338 -24.26 20.48 11.60
N ARG A 339 -23.89 21.71 11.92
CA ARG A 339 -22.65 22.01 12.62
C ARG A 339 -22.89 22.11 14.12
N ALA A 340 -22.19 21.31 14.93
CA ALA A 340 -22.06 21.46 16.37
C ALA A 340 -20.64 22.00 16.68
N THR A 341 -20.58 23.07 17.45
CA THR A 341 -19.32 23.83 17.67
C THR A 341 -18.74 23.64 19.05
N SER A 342 -19.52 23.13 20.01
CA SER A 342 -19.13 22.96 21.41
C SER A 342 -18.25 21.72 21.68
N GLY A 343 -17.65 21.13 20.60
CA GLY A 343 -16.93 19.87 20.65
C GLY A 343 -16.00 19.71 21.85
N ASN A 344 -16.19 18.65 22.62
CA ASN A 344 -15.27 18.22 23.66
C ASN A 344 -14.15 17.38 23.06
N ALA A 345 -12.92 17.55 23.52
CA ALA A 345 -11.76 16.86 22.97
C ALA A 345 -11.76 15.33 23.16
N GLY A 346 -12.70 14.77 23.91
CA GLY A 346 -12.73 13.35 24.28
C GLY A 346 -14.07 12.64 24.09
N SER A 347 -15.12 13.31 23.53
CA SER A 347 -16.43 12.69 23.33
C SER A 347 -17.32 13.49 22.40
N ILE A 348 -18.44 12.91 21.98
CA ILE A 348 -19.51 13.62 21.27
C ILE A 348 -20.12 14.69 22.21
N SER A 349 -20.30 15.93 21.74
CA SER A 349 -20.80 17.04 22.53
C SER A 349 -22.31 16.92 22.84
N ASP A 350 -22.74 17.61 23.90
CA ASP A 350 -24.19 17.70 24.19
C ASP A 350 -24.96 18.42 23.10
N GLU A 351 -24.36 19.38 22.41
CA GLU A 351 -24.93 20.04 21.25
C GLU A 351 -25.20 19.05 20.12
N ALA A 352 -24.26 18.14 19.82
CA ALA A 352 -24.43 17.11 18.82
C ALA A 352 -25.51 16.07 19.20
N ILE A 353 -25.57 15.68 20.49
CA ILE A 353 -26.64 14.81 21.00
C ILE A 353 -28.00 15.49 20.89
N ALA A 354 -28.11 16.78 21.21
CA ALA A 354 -29.33 17.55 21.06
C ALA A 354 -29.74 17.74 19.60
N ALA A 355 -28.77 17.93 18.68
CA ALA A 355 -29.02 17.97 17.25
C ALA A 355 -29.55 16.63 16.72
N LEU A 356 -28.94 15.52 17.15
CA LEU A 356 -29.40 14.17 16.82
C LEU A 356 -30.82 13.92 17.35
N ALA A 357 -31.15 14.41 18.55
CA ALA A 357 -32.47 14.26 19.14
C ALA A 357 -33.58 14.96 18.32
N LYS A 358 -33.29 16.12 17.71
CA LYS A 358 -34.22 16.79 16.80
C LYS A 358 -34.53 15.98 15.54
N VAL A 359 -33.58 15.17 15.08
CA VAL A 359 -33.75 14.31 13.88
C VAL A 359 -34.41 12.98 14.22
N MET A 360 -34.02 12.39 15.33
CA MET A 360 -34.37 11.01 15.69
C MET A 360 -35.59 10.93 16.63
N ASN A 361 -35.94 12.03 17.30
CA ASN A 361 -37.08 12.13 18.22
C ASN A 361 -37.11 10.96 19.24
N PRO A 362 -36.12 10.85 20.13
CA PRO A 362 -36.07 9.80 21.15
C PRO A 362 -37.17 9.93 22.20
N ALA A 363 -37.35 8.89 23.02
CA ALA A 363 -38.20 8.95 24.18
C ALA A 363 -37.67 10.01 25.19
N ARG A 364 -38.48 10.28 26.25
CA ARG A 364 -38.08 11.22 27.31
C ARG A 364 -36.74 10.78 27.92
N PRO A 365 -35.75 11.67 28.03
CA PRO A 365 -34.47 11.37 28.68
C PRO A 365 -34.66 10.79 30.09
N THR A 366 -33.90 9.74 30.39
CA THR A 366 -33.87 9.09 31.70
C THR A 366 -32.44 8.70 32.00
N ALA A 367 -31.90 9.12 33.13
CA ALA A 367 -30.55 8.84 33.52
C ALA A 367 -30.27 7.32 33.49
N ALA A 368 -29.18 6.93 32.86
CA ALA A 368 -28.72 5.55 32.85
C ALA A 368 -28.07 5.22 34.19
N ASP A 369 -28.84 4.62 35.09
CA ASP A 369 -28.52 4.36 36.52
C ASP A 369 -27.92 2.97 36.78
N TYR A 370 -27.58 2.24 35.72
CA TYR A 370 -26.98 0.92 35.85
C TYR A 370 -25.55 0.99 36.40
N THR A 371 -25.20 -0.03 37.18
CA THR A 371 -23.84 -0.29 37.66
C THR A 371 -23.43 -1.68 37.21
N ALA A 372 -22.42 -1.76 36.36
CA ALA A 372 -21.83 -2.99 35.89
C ALA A 372 -20.36 -2.76 35.58
N GLU A 373 -19.55 -3.79 35.72
CA GLU A 373 -18.15 -3.78 35.31
C GLU A 373 -17.90 -4.98 34.40
N LEU A 374 -17.27 -4.75 33.26
CA LEU A 374 -16.80 -5.83 32.41
C LEU A 374 -15.35 -6.12 32.78
N PRO A 375 -15.05 -7.33 33.33
CA PRO A 375 -13.72 -7.65 33.82
C PRO A 375 -12.64 -7.51 32.77
N PRO A 376 -11.41 -7.09 33.12
CA PRO A 376 -10.30 -6.95 32.19
C PRO A 376 -9.99 -8.24 31.40
N GLU A 377 -10.15 -9.41 32.03
CA GLU A 377 -9.95 -10.71 31.41
C GLU A 377 -10.96 -10.96 30.29
N ARG A 378 -12.22 -10.55 30.47
CA ARG A 378 -13.27 -10.67 29.44
C ARG A 378 -13.02 -9.71 28.28
N LEU A 379 -12.57 -8.49 28.57
CA LEU A 379 -12.15 -7.53 27.54
C LEU A 379 -10.98 -8.07 26.71
N ALA A 380 -9.96 -8.61 27.37
CA ALA A 380 -8.83 -9.21 26.71
C ALA A 380 -9.24 -10.42 25.85
N GLN A 381 -10.17 -11.27 26.36
CA GLN A 381 -10.70 -12.39 25.60
C GLN A 381 -11.43 -11.93 24.33
N ILE A 382 -12.31 -10.92 24.41
CA ILE A 382 -13.02 -10.36 23.27
C ILE A 382 -12.03 -9.82 22.23
N ALA A 383 -11.08 -8.99 22.68
CA ALA A 383 -10.08 -8.38 21.80
C ALA A 383 -9.22 -9.44 21.08
N ASN A 384 -8.74 -10.46 21.82
CA ASN A 384 -7.95 -11.54 21.24
C ASN A 384 -8.78 -12.38 20.26
N THR A 385 -10.02 -12.74 20.61
CA THR A 385 -10.90 -13.51 19.72
C THR A 385 -11.18 -12.76 18.42
N GLN A 386 -11.49 -11.46 18.50
CA GLN A 386 -11.71 -10.65 17.30
C GLN A 386 -10.44 -10.59 16.42
N PHE A 387 -9.29 -10.33 17.03
CA PHE A 387 -8.01 -10.28 16.30
C PHE A 387 -7.75 -11.63 15.59
N GLN A 388 -7.86 -12.76 16.29
CA GLN A 388 -7.60 -14.10 15.74
C GLN A 388 -8.58 -14.43 14.61
N HIS A 389 -9.86 -14.10 14.74
CA HIS A 389 -10.87 -14.34 13.70
C HIS A 389 -10.56 -13.49 12.45
N TRP A 390 -10.22 -12.20 12.60
CA TRP A 390 -9.84 -11.34 11.49
C TRP A 390 -8.56 -11.84 10.82
N GLN A 391 -7.53 -12.16 11.58
CA GLN A 391 -6.28 -12.69 11.05
C GLN A 391 -6.52 -13.97 10.26
N ALA A 392 -7.30 -14.92 10.81
CA ALA A 392 -7.62 -16.17 10.15
C ALA A 392 -8.38 -15.94 8.84
N ARG A 393 -9.39 -15.05 8.84
CA ARG A 393 -10.13 -14.70 7.62
C ARG A 393 -9.24 -14.10 6.55
N LEU A 394 -8.48 -13.06 6.89
CA LEU A 394 -7.63 -12.35 5.92
C LEU A 394 -6.52 -13.25 5.37
N ARG A 395 -5.94 -14.12 6.21
CA ARG A 395 -5.00 -15.14 5.79
C ARG A 395 -5.64 -16.16 4.85
N ASN A 396 -6.86 -16.62 5.14
CA ASN A 396 -7.59 -17.52 4.26
C ASN A 396 -7.87 -16.88 2.90
N LEU A 397 -8.27 -15.60 2.86
CA LEU A 397 -8.42 -14.86 1.61
C LEU A 397 -7.11 -14.77 0.82
N ALA A 398 -5.97 -14.58 1.50
CA ALA A 398 -4.67 -14.58 0.85
C ALA A 398 -4.31 -15.96 0.26
N MET A 399 -4.66 -17.05 0.93
CA MET A 399 -4.48 -18.41 0.39
C MET A 399 -5.46 -18.72 -0.76
N GLU A 400 -6.73 -18.33 -0.63
CA GLU A 400 -7.73 -18.46 -1.68
C GLU A 400 -7.39 -17.65 -2.93
N ALA A 401 -6.77 -16.46 -2.77
CA ALA A 401 -6.30 -15.62 -3.87
C ALA A 401 -5.34 -16.37 -4.81
N TYR A 402 -4.58 -17.33 -4.32
CA TYR A 402 -3.74 -18.20 -5.15
C TYR A 402 -4.58 -18.99 -6.16
N ALA A 403 -5.65 -19.66 -5.73
CA ALA A 403 -6.53 -20.42 -6.62
C ALA A 403 -7.27 -19.51 -7.62
N VAL A 404 -7.73 -18.34 -7.16
CA VAL A 404 -8.37 -17.33 -8.02
C VAL A 404 -7.41 -16.86 -9.12
N ARG A 405 -6.17 -16.55 -8.73
CA ARG A 405 -5.13 -16.15 -9.67
C ARG A 405 -4.78 -17.25 -10.67
N GLN A 406 -4.61 -18.51 -10.19
CA GLN A 406 -4.33 -19.65 -11.06
C GLN A 406 -5.44 -19.87 -12.10
N ALA A 407 -6.70 -19.74 -11.71
CA ALA A 407 -7.84 -19.86 -12.63
C ALA A 407 -7.86 -18.74 -13.67
N ALA A 408 -7.48 -17.52 -13.31
CA ALA A 408 -7.42 -16.35 -14.19
C ALA A 408 -6.14 -16.30 -15.05
N TRP A 409 -5.10 -17.07 -14.70
CA TRP A 409 -3.80 -17.06 -15.33
C TRP A 409 -3.63 -18.26 -16.24
N GLN A 410 -4.22 -18.18 -17.44
CA GLN A 410 -4.18 -19.23 -18.47
C GLN A 410 -3.51 -18.70 -19.75
N PRO A 411 -2.17 -18.59 -19.77
CA PRO A 411 -1.45 -18.07 -20.93
C PRO A 411 -1.59 -19.04 -22.11
N PRO A 412 -1.92 -18.57 -23.33
CA PRO A 412 -1.89 -19.40 -24.52
C PRO A 412 -0.43 -19.74 -24.85
N VAL A 413 -0.18 -21.01 -25.16
CA VAL A 413 1.17 -21.52 -25.49
C VAL A 413 1.24 -22.10 -26.91
N THR A 414 0.21 -21.91 -27.73
CA THR A 414 0.12 -22.40 -29.10
C THR A 414 1.03 -21.64 -30.07
N SER A 415 1.19 -20.34 -29.82
CA SER A 415 2.13 -19.48 -30.57
C SER A 415 2.63 -18.32 -29.74
N LEU A 416 3.78 -17.77 -30.08
CA LEU A 416 4.30 -16.52 -29.48
C LEU A 416 3.39 -15.31 -29.75
N ALA A 417 2.71 -15.29 -30.90
CA ALA A 417 1.79 -14.21 -31.24
C ALA A 417 0.58 -14.18 -30.31
N ASP A 418 -0.05 -15.35 -30.08
CA ASP A 418 -1.17 -15.46 -29.15
C ASP A 418 -0.76 -15.11 -27.70
N PHE A 419 0.41 -15.63 -27.29
CA PHE A 419 0.97 -15.29 -25.99
C PHE A 419 1.20 -13.79 -25.85
N ASN A 420 1.82 -13.14 -26.82
CA ASN A 420 2.11 -11.69 -26.75
C ASN A 420 0.82 -10.85 -26.70
N ALA A 421 -0.21 -11.20 -27.46
CA ALA A 421 -1.49 -10.51 -27.42
C ALA A 421 -2.21 -10.67 -26.07
N TRP A 422 -2.11 -11.84 -25.47
CA TRP A 422 -2.62 -12.10 -24.11
C TRP A 422 -1.79 -11.36 -23.05
N ALA A 423 -0.46 -11.44 -23.12
CA ALA A 423 0.46 -10.82 -22.17
C ALA A 423 0.33 -9.29 -22.16
N GLU A 424 0.05 -8.67 -23.32
CA GLU A 424 -0.17 -7.22 -23.37
C GLU A 424 -1.35 -6.78 -22.50
N LYS A 425 -2.48 -7.50 -22.57
CA LYS A 425 -3.64 -7.22 -21.71
C LYS A 425 -3.30 -7.38 -20.20
N LYS A 426 -2.42 -8.35 -19.88
CA LYS A 426 -1.96 -8.55 -18.51
C LYS A 426 -0.96 -7.49 -18.07
N ARG A 427 -0.11 -6.98 -18.98
CA ARG A 427 0.77 -5.83 -18.68
C ARG A 427 -0.01 -4.56 -18.41
N GLU A 428 -1.11 -4.32 -19.14
CA GLU A 428 -2.00 -3.19 -18.84
C GLU A 428 -2.56 -3.26 -17.41
N LEU A 429 -3.06 -4.44 -16.99
CA LEU A 429 -3.50 -4.66 -15.61
C LEU A 429 -2.35 -4.49 -14.62
N TYR A 430 -1.15 -4.94 -14.98
CA TYR A 430 0.05 -4.79 -14.17
C TYR A 430 0.43 -3.32 -13.96
N LEU A 431 0.39 -2.51 -15.01
CA LEU A 431 0.65 -1.08 -14.93
C LEU A 431 -0.37 -0.36 -14.04
N ASP A 432 -1.64 -0.77 -14.05
CA ASP A 432 -2.65 -0.25 -13.12
C ASP A 432 -2.34 -0.62 -11.66
N THR A 433 -1.77 -1.81 -11.45
CA THR A 433 -1.43 -2.32 -10.12
C THR A 433 -0.24 -1.59 -9.51
N ILE A 434 0.80 -1.28 -10.31
CA ILE A 434 1.98 -0.52 -9.84
C ILE A 434 1.78 0.99 -9.89
N GLY A 435 0.64 1.45 -10.39
CA GLY A 435 0.30 2.87 -10.56
C GLY A 435 0.73 3.42 -11.91
N ARG A 436 -0.24 3.97 -12.63
CA ARG A 436 -0.04 4.57 -13.95
C ARG A 436 0.49 5.99 -13.82
N TYR A 437 1.79 6.13 -13.91
CA TYR A 437 2.42 7.45 -14.00
C TYR A 437 2.22 8.05 -15.38
N ALA A 438 2.01 9.36 -15.44
CA ALA A 438 2.05 10.09 -16.71
C ALA A 438 3.40 9.85 -17.44
N PRO A 439 3.43 9.84 -18.77
CA PRO A 439 4.68 9.82 -19.51
C PRO A 439 5.62 10.94 -19.05
N ALA A 440 6.89 10.61 -18.85
CA ALA A 440 7.91 11.61 -18.55
C ALA A 440 8.32 12.28 -19.85
N GLU A 441 7.95 13.55 -20.02
CA GLU A 441 8.16 14.32 -21.24
C GLU A 441 9.24 15.40 -21.06
N GLY A 442 9.63 16.05 -22.15
CA GLY A 442 10.56 17.16 -22.16
C GLY A 442 12.02 16.76 -22.13
N LEU A 443 12.89 17.75 -21.96
CA LEU A 443 14.34 17.59 -21.98
C LEU A 443 14.84 16.69 -20.86
N LEU A 444 15.85 15.88 -21.14
CA LEU A 444 16.48 14.98 -20.17
C LEU A 444 17.27 15.71 -19.09
N GLU A 445 17.74 16.92 -19.41
CA GLU A 445 18.57 17.76 -18.54
C GLU A 445 19.64 16.97 -17.79
N ALA A 446 20.30 16.07 -18.53
CA ALA A 446 21.30 15.22 -17.95
C ALA A 446 22.47 16.04 -17.39
N ARG A 447 22.93 15.65 -16.20
CA ARG A 447 24.09 16.23 -15.53
C ARG A 447 25.03 15.13 -15.12
N SER A 448 26.35 15.33 -15.28
CA SER A 448 27.32 14.32 -14.87
C SER A 448 28.59 14.92 -14.30
N ALA A 449 29.33 14.11 -13.55
CA ALA A 449 30.66 14.45 -13.04
C ALA A 449 31.53 13.19 -12.97
N LEU A 450 32.77 13.29 -13.39
CA LEU A 450 33.76 12.22 -13.24
C LEU A 450 33.95 11.89 -11.76
N LEU A 451 33.82 10.61 -11.42
CA LEU A 451 34.02 10.07 -10.07
C LEU A 451 35.23 9.13 -9.99
N TYR A 452 35.36 8.23 -10.98
CA TYR A 452 36.45 7.26 -11.05
C TYR A 452 37.23 7.44 -12.35
N ASP A 453 38.54 7.36 -12.30
CA ASP A 453 39.42 7.37 -13.46
C ASP A 453 40.40 6.18 -13.37
N GLU A 454 39.87 4.96 -13.58
CA GLU A 454 40.60 3.72 -13.52
C GLU A 454 41.29 3.43 -14.87
N PRO A 455 42.37 2.60 -14.89
CA PRO A 455 43.03 2.23 -16.16
C PRO A 455 42.08 1.65 -17.23
N GLU A 456 41.10 0.87 -16.80
CA GLU A 456 40.22 0.07 -17.69
C GLU A 456 38.89 0.80 -18.02
N PHE A 457 38.41 1.71 -17.15
CA PHE A 457 37.17 2.43 -17.36
C PHE A 457 37.17 3.80 -16.64
N ALA A 458 36.26 4.68 -17.06
CA ALA A 458 35.92 5.91 -16.33
C ALA A 458 34.53 5.77 -15.71
N GLY A 459 34.34 6.27 -14.50
CA GLY A 459 33.05 6.25 -13.79
C GLY A 459 32.50 7.65 -13.59
N TYR A 460 31.25 7.86 -13.91
CA TYR A 460 30.57 9.15 -13.84
C TYR A 460 29.34 9.10 -12.95
N ARG A 461 29.21 9.99 -11.98
CA ARG A 461 27.93 10.29 -11.38
C ARG A 461 27.01 10.88 -12.45
N LEU A 462 25.77 10.43 -12.48
CA LEU A 462 24.76 10.83 -13.46
C LEU A 462 23.47 11.21 -12.77
N SER A 463 22.88 12.31 -13.21
CA SER A 463 21.52 12.75 -12.87
C SER A 463 20.74 12.96 -14.17
N VAL A 464 19.53 12.46 -14.28
CA VAL A 464 18.63 12.64 -15.42
C VAL A 464 17.25 13.07 -14.92
N ARG A 465 16.70 14.14 -15.48
CA ARG A 465 15.36 14.61 -15.11
C ARG A 465 14.28 13.61 -15.51
N VAL A 466 13.41 13.28 -14.57
CA VAL A 466 12.21 12.43 -14.77
C VAL A 466 10.96 13.31 -14.90
N TYR A 467 10.69 14.11 -13.89
CA TYR A 467 9.65 15.15 -13.87
C TYR A 467 10.30 16.50 -13.46
N ASP A 468 9.54 17.57 -13.40
CA ASP A 468 10.10 18.91 -13.16
C ASP A 468 11.06 18.98 -11.97
N ASN A 469 10.73 18.32 -10.87
CA ASN A 469 11.53 18.31 -9.64
C ASN A 469 11.93 16.89 -9.20
N VAL A 470 11.91 15.91 -10.09
CA VAL A 470 12.31 14.52 -9.78
C VAL A 470 13.39 14.09 -10.74
N HIS A 471 14.48 13.57 -10.19
CA HIS A 471 15.61 13.06 -10.95
C HIS A 471 15.90 11.59 -10.67
N ALA A 472 16.43 10.91 -11.67
CA ALA A 472 17.04 9.60 -11.55
C ALA A 472 18.54 9.78 -11.33
N TYR A 473 19.07 9.14 -10.30
CA TYR A 473 20.48 9.21 -9.91
C TYR A 473 21.17 7.86 -10.06
N GLY A 474 22.47 7.88 -10.34
CA GLY A 474 23.28 6.68 -10.38
C GLY A 474 24.73 6.96 -10.80
N ILE A 475 25.48 5.90 -11.03
CA ILE A 475 26.86 5.96 -11.51
C ILE A 475 26.97 5.10 -12.76
N LEU A 476 27.53 5.67 -13.84
CA LEU A 476 27.82 4.98 -15.09
C LEU A 476 29.31 4.69 -15.21
N LEU A 477 29.69 3.41 -15.35
CA LEU A 477 31.05 3.01 -15.75
C LEU A 477 31.10 2.86 -17.28
N VAL A 478 32.10 3.50 -17.88
CA VAL A 478 32.36 3.47 -19.34
C VAL A 478 33.74 2.88 -19.57
N PRO A 479 33.86 1.69 -20.21
CA PRO A 479 35.14 1.11 -20.58
C PRO A 479 35.95 2.03 -21.49
N LYS A 480 37.26 2.11 -21.29
CA LYS A 480 38.17 2.96 -22.07
C LYS A 480 38.64 2.33 -23.38
N ASP A 481 38.38 1.04 -23.59
CA ASP A 481 38.74 0.28 -24.79
C ASP A 481 37.69 0.32 -25.89
N ILE A 482 36.66 1.16 -25.77
CA ILE A 482 35.61 1.32 -26.80
C ILE A 482 36.22 2.00 -28.02
N ARG A 483 36.12 1.34 -29.18
CA ARG A 483 36.63 1.87 -30.44
C ARG A 483 35.64 2.87 -31.07
N PRO A 484 36.10 3.80 -31.91
CA PRO A 484 35.20 4.67 -32.65
C PRO A 484 34.16 3.87 -33.44
N GLY A 485 32.87 4.22 -33.27
CA GLY A 485 31.76 3.51 -33.91
C GLY A 485 31.33 2.22 -33.23
N GLU A 486 32.05 1.74 -32.23
CA GLU A 486 31.65 0.56 -31.46
C GLU A 486 30.55 0.93 -30.42
N ARG A 487 29.53 0.06 -30.34
CA ARG A 487 28.47 0.16 -29.32
C ARG A 487 28.51 -1.02 -28.37
N ARG A 488 28.42 -0.73 -27.09
CA ARG A 488 28.46 -1.74 -26.03
C ARG A 488 27.11 -1.93 -25.36
N PRO A 489 26.71 -3.16 -25.01
CA PRO A 489 25.53 -3.41 -24.19
C PRO A 489 25.65 -2.74 -22.84
N VAL A 490 24.51 -2.37 -22.24
CA VAL A 490 24.44 -1.73 -20.93
C VAL A 490 23.79 -2.68 -19.94
N VAL A 491 24.42 -2.85 -18.77
CA VAL A 491 23.84 -3.61 -17.64
C VAL A 491 23.59 -2.67 -16.49
N PHE A 492 22.34 -2.62 -16.03
CA PHE A 492 21.99 -1.97 -14.77
C PHE A 492 22.35 -2.92 -13.62
N THR A 493 23.09 -2.42 -12.64
CA THR A 493 23.52 -3.18 -11.45
C THR A 493 22.97 -2.52 -10.21
N GLN A 494 21.87 -3.06 -9.65
CA GLN A 494 21.22 -2.41 -8.52
C GLN A 494 21.52 -3.10 -7.19
N HIS A 495 21.87 -2.27 -6.21
CA HIS A 495 22.10 -2.66 -4.83
C HIS A 495 20.80 -2.99 -4.07
N GLY A 496 20.91 -3.69 -2.94
CA GLY A 496 19.83 -3.96 -1.99
C GLY A 496 19.54 -2.80 -1.05
N LEU A 497 18.66 -3.05 -0.08
CA LEU A 497 18.36 -2.10 1.00
C LEU A 497 19.63 -1.71 1.76
N GLN A 498 19.71 -0.46 2.19
CA GLN A 498 20.87 0.12 2.91
C GLN A 498 22.17 0.13 2.10
N GLY A 499 22.17 -0.38 0.87
CA GLY A 499 23.29 -0.27 -0.06
C GLY A 499 23.29 1.05 -0.81
N LYS A 500 24.34 1.27 -1.57
CA LYS A 500 24.49 2.42 -2.47
C LYS A 500 25.11 1.99 -3.80
N PRO A 501 25.03 2.81 -4.86
CA PRO A 501 25.59 2.47 -6.17
C PRO A 501 27.07 2.05 -6.11
N GLU A 502 27.87 2.69 -5.25
CA GLU A 502 29.27 2.39 -5.05
C GLU A 502 29.51 0.96 -4.55
N ASP A 503 28.60 0.40 -3.71
CA ASP A 503 28.72 -0.98 -3.21
C ASP A 503 28.47 -1.98 -4.34
N ALA A 504 27.43 -1.77 -5.15
CA ALA A 504 27.12 -2.61 -6.32
C ALA A 504 28.23 -2.58 -7.37
N LEU A 505 28.84 -1.41 -7.58
CA LEU A 505 29.96 -1.28 -8.51
C LEU A 505 31.23 -1.91 -7.97
N GLY A 506 31.57 -1.71 -6.69
CA GLY A 506 32.76 -2.27 -6.06
C GLY A 506 34.09 -1.78 -6.67
N VAL A 507 34.11 -0.56 -7.23
CA VAL A 507 35.35 0.05 -7.75
C VAL A 507 36.33 0.27 -6.61
N ILE A 508 35.86 0.87 -5.52
CA ILE A 508 36.59 0.96 -4.27
C ILE A 508 36.15 -0.20 -3.38
N PRO A 509 37.07 -1.13 -3.03
CA PRO A 509 36.72 -2.25 -2.16
C PRO A 509 36.21 -1.79 -0.80
N ASN A 510 35.17 -2.46 -0.34
CA ASN A 510 34.59 -2.29 0.99
C ASN A 510 33.87 -3.59 1.40
N PRO A 511 33.57 -3.81 2.69
CA PRO A 511 32.98 -5.07 3.16
C PRO A 511 31.70 -5.48 2.41
N ASN A 512 30.80 -4.54 2.10
CA ASN A 512 29.57 -4.84 1.36
C ASN A 512 29.86 -5.19 -0.11
N ALA A 513 30.72 -4.40 -0.78
CA ALA A 513 31.10 -4.65 -2.17
C ALA A 513 31.74 -6.02 -2.34
N ASP A 514 32.57 -6.46 -1.39
CA ASP A 514 33.30 -7.72 -1.49
C ASP A 514 32.47 -8.92 -1.06
N SER A 515 31.74 -8.83 0.09
CA SER A 515 31.07 -10.00 0.68
C SER A 515 29.65 -10.22 0.17
N VAL A 516 28.91 -9.13 -0.13
CA VAL A 516 27.49 -9.18 -0.52
C VAL A 516 27.33 -9.06 -2.03
N TYR A 517 28.00 -8.08 -2.64
CA TYR A 517 27.84 -7.79 -4.07
C TYR A 517 28.91 -8.43 -4.96
N ASP A 518 29.95 -9.03 -4.39
CA ASP A 518 31.04 -9.67 -5.15
C ASP A 518 31.60 -8.78 -6.28
N ARG A 519 31.55 -7.45 -6.06
CA ARG A 519 32.00 -6.41 -7.01
C ARG A 519 31.44 -6.60 -8.42
N PHE A 520 30.16 -7.03 -8.53
CA PHE A 520 29.60 -7.48 -9.81
C PHE A 520 29.56 -6.37 -10.89
N GLY A 521 29.38 -5.12 -10.50
CA GLY A 521 29.45 -4.00 -11.43
C GLY A 521 30.85 -3.80 -12.01
N TRP A 522 31.89 -3.87 -11.16
CA TRP A 522 33.30 -3.84 -11.60
C TRP A 522 33.64 -5.02 -12.52
N LYS A 523 33.20 -6.24 -12.16
CA LYS A 523 33.40 -7.43 -12.99
C LYS A 523 32.73 -7.34 -14.35
N LEU A 524 31.52 -6.76 -14.42
CA LEU A 524 30.81 -6.54 -15.68
C LEU A 524 31.49 -5.46 -16.54
N ALA A 525 31.99 -4.37 -15.96
CA ALA A 525 32.72 -3.34 -16.68
C ALA A 525 34.00 -3.93 -17.31
N ARG A 526 34.75 -4.76 -16.59
CA ARG A 526 35.93 -5.48 -17.12
C ARG A 526 35.59 -6.52 -18.18
N ARG A 527 34.36 -7.01 -18.21
CA ARG A 527 33.84 -7.84 -19.30
C ARG A 527 33.48 -7.02 -20.55
N GLY A 528 33.59 -5.69 -20.48
CA GLY A 528 33.35 -4.76 -21.58
C GLY A 528 31.89 -4.31 -21.70
N TYR A 529 31.09 -4.39 -20.66
CA TYR A 529 29.79 -3.75 -20.58
C TYR A 529 29.91 -2.28 -20.16
N LEU A 530 29.01 -1.45 -20.64
CA LEU A 530 28.64 -0.24 -19.92
C LEU A 530 27.84 -0.68 -18.69
N VAL A 531 28.17 -0.13 -17.52
CA VAL A 531 27.50 -0.52 -16.27
C VAL A 531 26.89 0.70 -15.62
N PHE A 532 25.57 0.71 -15.48
CA PHE A 532 24.86 1.75 -14.73
C PHE A 532 24.38 1.20 -13.39
N ALA A 533 24.85 1.78 -12.31
CA ALA A 533 24.38 1.48 -10.96
C ALA A 533 23.37 2.57 -10.52
N PRO A 534 22.06 2.30 -10.57
CA PRO A 534 21.06 3.26 -10.11
C PRO A 534 21.09 3.39 -8.58
N MET A 535 20.75 4.58 -8.10
CA MET A 535 20.43 4.82 -6.71
C MET A 535 18.95 4.56 -6.49
N ILE A 536 18.60 3.69 -5.53
CA ILE A 536 17.18 3.50 -5.15
C ILE A 536 16.60 4.81 -4.62
N SER A 537 15.30 4.98 -4.78
CA SER A 537 14.59 6.23 -4.45
C SER A 537 14.79 6.67 -3.00
N VAL A 538 14.85 5.72 -2.07
CA VAL A 538 15.16 6.01 -0.65
C VAL A 538 15.81 4.79 0.01
N GLN A 539 16.76 5.06 0.89
CA GLN A 539 17.54 4.00 1.54
C GLN A 539 16.87 3.46 2.81
N THR A 540 16.16 4.30 3.57
CA THR A 540 15.52 3.86 4.81
C THR A 540 14.14 3.26 4.57
N ALA A 541 13.79 2.22 5.32
CA ALA A 541 12.48 1.57 5.20
C ALA A 541 11.33 2.52 5.61
N ILE A 542 11.54 3.34 6.66
CA ILE A 542 10.55 4.31 7.11
C ILE A 542 10.25 5.37 6.06
N ASP A 543 11.25 5.86 5.33
CA ASP A 543 11.06 6.86 4.29
C ASP A 543 10.37 6.26 3.06
N ARG A 544 10.68 5.01 2.70
CA ARG A 544 9.94 4.29 1.65
C ARG A 544 8.48 4.09 2.02
N SER A 545 8.19 3.68 3.25
CA SER A 545 6.82 3.55 3.75
C SER A 545 6.08 4.89 3.75
N ASN A 546 6.76 5.99 4.10
CA ASN A 546 6.21 7.34 4.04
C ASN A 546 5.87 7.78 2.60
N LEU A 547 6.68 7.43 1.61
CA LEU A 547 6.39 7.68 0.20
C LEU A 547 5.25 6.78 -0.32
N ALA A 548 5.24 5.50 0.08
CA ALA A 548 4.17 4.57 -0.25
C ALA A 548 2.82 5.07 0.26
N ARG A 549 2.76 5.57 1.49
CA ARG A 549 1.52 6.14 2.06
C ARG A 549 1.00 7.34 1.27
N ARG A 550 1.88 8.23 0.77
CA ARG A 550 1.49 9.34 -0.09
C ARG A 550 0.98 8.87 -1.44
N SER A 551 1.77 8.03 -2.11
CA SER A 551 1.47 7.56 -3.46
C SER A 551 0.21 6.70 -3.53
N HIS A 552 -0.02 5.81 -2.54
CA HIS A 552 -1.17 4.93 -2.50
C HIS A 552 -2.52 5.67 -2.41
N LEU A 553 -2.56 6.82 -1.73
CA LEU A 553 -3.77 7.65 -1.64
C LEU A 553 -4.28 8.12 -3.01
N ILE A 554 -3.40 8.18 -4.02
CA ILE A 554 -3.72 8.58 -5.40
C ILE A 554 -3.55 7.44 -6.40
N GLY A 555 -3.33 6.20 -5.92
CA GLY A 555 -3.21 5.01 -6.77
C GLY A 555 -1.91 4.92 -7.54
N LEU A 556 -0.85 5.52 -7.03
CA LEU A 556 0.53 5.37 -7.48
C LEU A 556 1.31 4.52 -6.48
N THR A 557 2.48 4.02 -6.87
CA THR A 557 3.39 3.27 -5.99
C THR A 557 4.84 3.73 -6.17
N PRO A 558 5.71 3.56 -5.16
CA PRO A 558 7.13 3.82 -5.33
C PRO A 558 7.76 2.95 -6.45
N GLN A 559 7.27 1.72 -6.64
CA GLN A 559 7.74 0.82 -7.71
C GLN A 559 7.49 1.39 -9.11
N GLY A 560 6.32 1.97 -9.34
CA GLY A 560 6.01 2.64 -10.60
C GLY A 560 6.92 3.85 -10.87
N MET A 561 7.31 4.58 -9.82
CA MET A 561 8.28 5.67 -9.93
C MET A 561 9.68 5.16 -10.31
N GLU A 562 10.15 4.06 -9.73
CA GLU A 562 11.44 3.46 -10.12
C GLU A 562 11.45 3.11 -11.62
N VAL A 563 10.37 2.50 -12.12
CA VAL A 563 10.23 2.21 -13.56
C VAL A 563 10.37 3.48 -14.41
N ARG A 564 9.75 4.59 -14.00
CA ARG A 564 9.87 5.87 -14.71
C ARG A 564 11.28 6.43 -14.67
N LYS A 565 11.95 6.34 -13.53
CA LYS A 565 13.35 6.75 -13.39
C LYS A 565 14.25 5.96 -14.33
N PHE A 566 14.11 4.62 -14.39
CA PHE A 566 14.89 3.79 -15.31
C PHE A 566 14.59 4.11 -16.76
N GLY A 567 13.32 4.31 -17.10
CA GLY A 567 12.92 4.71 -18.45
C GLY A 567 13.65 5.97 -18.93
N ARG A 568 13.73 7.00 -18.09
CA ARG A 568 14.45 8.25 -18.42
C ARG A 568 15.96 8.07 -18.53
N VAL A 569 16.54 7.22 -17.68
CA VAL A 569 17.96 6.86 -17.82
C VAL A 569 18.22 6.11 -19.12
N LEU A 570 17.35 5.17 -19.50
CA LEU A 570 17.44 4.48 -20.78
C LEU A 570 17.31 5.46 -21.97
N ASP A 571 16.42 6.45 -21.88
CA ASP A 571 16.31 7.52 -22.88
C ASP A 571 17.65 8.25 -23.05
N TYR A 572 18.28 8.65 -21.95
CA TYR A 572 19.57 9.30 -22.00
C TYR A 572 20.68 8.40 -22.55
N LEU A 573 20.79 7.17 -22.03
CA LEU A 573 21.81 6.22 -22.47
C LEU A 573 21.69 5.90 -23.99
N SER A 574 20.45 5.86 -24.50
CA SER A 574 20.20 5.67 -25.95
C SER A 574 20.70 6.83 -26.81
N THR A 575 20.99 7.99 -26.23
CA THR A 575 21.58 9.11 -26.96
C THR A 575 23.10 9.04 -27.08
N LEU A 576 23.76 8.17 -26.31
CA LEU A 576 25.23 8.03 -26.29
C LEU A 576 25.66 7.14 -27.46
N GLU A 577 26.62 7.62 -28.27
CA GLU A 577 27.07 6.93 -29.47
C GLU A 577 27.69 5.55 -29.19
N PHE A 578 28.28 5.37 -28.02
CA PHE A 578 28.93 4.15 -27.59
C PHE A 578 28.00 3.17 -26.84
N ALA A 579 26.75 3.55 -26.55
CA ALA A 579 25.76 2.67 -25.92
C ALA A 579 24.88 2.00 -26.97
N ASP A 580 24.62 0.70 -26.79
CA ASP A 580 23.72 -0.05 -27.64
C ASP A 580 22.31 -0.03 -27.05
N ALA A 581 21.44 0.78 -27.64
CA ALA A 581 20.07 0.96 -27.24
C ALA A 581 19.18 -0.30 -27.36
N GLU A 582 19.63 -1.31 -28.12
CA GLU A 582 18.91 -2.57 -28.30
C GLU A 582 19.35 -3.67 -27.33
N ARG A 583 20.40 -3.42 -26.51
CA ARG A 583 21.00 -4.43 -25.63
C ARG A 583 21.15 -3.94 -24.21
N PHE A 584 20.01 -3.67 -23.54
CA PHE A 584 19.95 -3.36 -22.12
C PHE A 584 19.65 -4.60 -21.29
N ALA A 585 20.29 -4.72 -20.13
CA ALA A 585 19.98 -5.72 -19.10
C ALA A 585 19.84 -5.09 -17.71
N PHE A 586 19.13 -5.78 -16.84
CA PHE A 586 19.01 -5.40 -15.42
C PHE A 586 19.41 -6.58 -14.53
N TYR A 587 20.34 -6.38 -13.64
CA TYR A 587 20.79 -7.35 -12.66
C TYR A 587 20.85 -6.70 -11.28
N GLY A 588 20.04 -7.17 -10.34
CA GLY A 588 19.96 -6.60 -9.00
C GLY A 588 19.88 -7.65 -7.91
N LEU A 589 20.42 -7.32 -6.73
CA LEU A 589 20.37 -8.17 -5.53
C LEU A 589 19.38 -7.64 -4.51
N SER A 590 18.63 -8.54 -3.85
CA SER A 590 17.75 -8.19 -2.74
C SER A 590 16.67 -7.19 -3.20
N TYR A 591 16.59 -5.99 -2.63
CA TYR A 591 15.73 -4.93 -3.15
C TYR A 591 16.03 -4.59 -4.62
N GLY A 592 17.29 -4.70 -5.06
CA GLY A 592 17.63 -4.60 -6.48
C GLY A 592 17.03 -5.74 -7.32
N GLY A 593 16.98 -6.95 -6.78
CA GLY A 593 16.29 -8.10 -7.40
C GLY A 593 14.78 -7.91 -7.45
N TYR A 594 14.19 -7.34 -6.40
CA TYR A 594 12.81 -6.88 -6.36
C TYR A 594 12.53 -5.87 -7.47
N THR A 595 13.33 -4.82 -7.54
CA THR A 595 13.14 -3.76 -8.53
C THR A 595 13.33 -4.28 -9.96
N ALA A 596 14.30 -5.18 -10.20
CA ALA A 596 14.50 -5.82 -11.50
C ALA A 596 13.24 -6.60 -11.94
N LEU A 597 12.70 -7.42 -11.04
CA LEU A 597 11.47 -8.19 -11.28
C LEU A 597 10.27 -7.26 -11.59
N TRP A 598 10.05 -6.24 -10.79
CA TRP A 598 8.92 -5.32 -10.95
C TRP A 598 9.05 -4.43 -12.19
N THR A 599 10.28 -4.12 -12.60
CA THR A 599 10.54 -3.35 -13.84
C THR A 599 10.32 -4.18 -15.10
N ALA A 600 10.51 -5.49 -15.02
CA ALA A 600 10.54 -6.39 -16.18
C ALA A 600 9.31 -6.30 -17.10
N PRO A 601 8.05 -6.34 -16.63
CA PRO A 601 6.90 -6.21 -17.51
C PRO A 601 6.67 -4.78 -18.02
N ALA A 602 7.07 -3.77 -17.25
CA ALA A 602 6.74 -2.37 -17.50
C ALA A 602 7.74 -1.63 -18.39
N GLU A 603 9.00 -2.11 -18.48
CA GLU A 603 10.04 -1.50 -19.32
C GLU A 603 10.59 -2.53 -20.34
N PRO A 604 10.05 -2.56 -21.56
CA PRO A 604 10.38 -3.61 -22.54
C PRO A 604 11.77 -3.49 -23.16
N ARG A 605 12.49 -2.39 -22.95
CA ARG A 605 13.85 -2.21 -23.49
C ARG A 605 14.89 -3.10 -22.81
N PHE A 606 14.65 -3.53 -21.55
CA PHE A 606 15.51 -4.54 -20.94
C PHE A 606 15.29 -5.89 -21.59
N LYS A 607 16.31 -6.41 -22.27
CA LYS A 607 16.27 -7.70 -22.99
C LYS A 607 16.58 -8.89 -22.08
N VAL A 608 17.34 -8.66 -21.02
CA VAL A 608 17.68 -9.67 -20.02
C VAL A 608 17.45 -9.07 -18.62
N ILE A 609 16.73 -9.78 -17.79
CA ILE A 609 16.46 -9.39 -16.41
C ILE A 609 16.95 -10.51 -15.48
N VAL A 610 17.67 -10.12 -14.42
CA VAL A 610 18.17 -11.03 -13.39
C VAL A 610 17.72 -10.55 -12.03
N SER A 611 16.86 -11.33 -11.37
CA SER A 611 16.43 -11.11 -9.98
C SER A 611 17.27 -12.00 -9.06
N SER A 612 18.18 -11.41 -8.32
CA SER A 612 19.04 -12.12 -7.37
C SER A 612 18.55 -11.94 -5.93
N GLY A 613 18.46 -13.01 -5.16
CA GLY A 613 18.17 -13.00 -3.74
C GLY A 613 16.81 -12.40 -3.37
N HIS A 614 15.83 -12.42 -4.27
CA HIS A 614 14.52 -11.82 -3.98
C HIS A 614 13.32 -12.62 -4.48
N PHE A 615 13.45 -13.43 -5.52
CA PHE A 615 12.31 -14.17 -6.06
C PHE A 615 11.66 -15.07 -5.00
N ASN A 616 10.34 -14.93 -4.78
CA ASN A 616 9.62 -15.55 -3.66
C ASN A 616 8.24 -16.08 -4.07
N ASP A 617 7.65 -16.93 -3.25
CA ASP A 617 6.20 -17.04 -3.14
C ASP A 617 5.68 -15.80 -2.39
N TRP A 618 5.04 -14.90 -3.13
CA TRP A 618 4.65 -13.60 -2.58
C TRP A 618 3.46 -13.69 -1.61
N ASN A 619 2.59 -14.70 -1.76
CA ASN A 619 1.52 -14.95 -0.80
C ASN A 619 2.10 -15.25 0.59
N ILE A 620 3.07 -16.18 0.65
CA ILE A 620 3.75 -16.51 1.91
C ILE A 620 4.56 -15.31 2.42
N LYS A 621 5.33 -14.65 1.55
CA LYS A 621 6.19 -13.53 1.92
C LYS A 621 5.43 -12.36 2.54
N THR A 622 4.14 -12.19 2.25
CA THR A 622 3.34 -11.05 2.71
C THR A 622 2.14 -11.42 3.59
N SER A 623 1.84 -12.71 3.79
CA SER A 623 0.68 -13.13 4.58
C SER A 623 0.93 -14.29 5.54
N ASP A 624 2.14 -14.86 5.61
CA ASP A 624 2.43 -15.87 6.62
C ASP A 624 2.60 -15.20 7.99
N VAL A 625 1.76 -15.66 8.94
CA VAL A 625 1.72 -15.16 10.31
C VAL A 625 2.62 -15.95 11.25
N THR A 626 3.29 -17.01 10.75
CA THR A 626 4.17 -17.90 11.52
C THR A 626 5.63 -17.79 11.10
N GLU A 627 5.91 -17.22 9.95
CA GLU A 627 7.23 -17.17 9.34
C GLU A 627 7.90 -15.78 9.55
N GLY A 628 8.98 -15.78 10.31
CA GLY A 628 9.72 -14.54 10.63
C GLY A 628 10.32 -13.81 9.44
N THR A 629 10.43 -14.44 8.26
CA THR A 629 10.86 -13.79 7.02
C THR A 629 9.74 -13.05 6.30
N SER A 630 8.49 -13.21 6.73
CA SER A 630 7.36 -12.46 6.18
C SER A 630 7.48 -10.96 6.48
N PHE A 631 7.13 -10.12 5.50
CA PHE A 631 7.13 -8.66 5.68
C PHE A 631 6.11 -8.17 6.72
N LEU A 632 5.16 -9.00 7.14
CA LEU A 632 4.28 -8.67 8.27
C LEU A 632 5.07 -8.42 9.58
N PHE A 633 6.22 -9.09 9.75
CA PHE A 633 7.07 -8.94 10.94
C PHE A 633 7.98 -7.69 10.91
N HIS A 634 7.91 -6.88 9.84
CA HIS A 634 8.70 -5.67 9.66
C HIS A 634 7.80 -4.44 9.65
N ALA A 635 7.70 -3.77 10.80
CA ALA A 635 6.78 -2.64 11.01
C ALA A 635 6.97 -1.49 10.01
N ASP A 636 8.19 -1.28 9.55
CA ASP A 636 8.62 -0.19 8.68
C ASP A 636 8.60 -0.51 7.16
N CYS A 637 8.08 -1.68 6.76
CA CYS A 637 8.08 -2.14 5.36
C CYS A 637 6.71 -2.06 4.67
N PHE A 638 5.90 -1.02 4.91
CA PHE A 638 4.60 -0.89 4.24
C PHE A 638 4.72 -0.76 2.72
N ASP A 639 5.82 -0.24 2.20
CA ASP A 639 6.11 -0.15 0.76
C ASP A 639 6.12 -1.51 0.02
N MET A 640 6.24 -2.63 0.75
CA MET A 640 6.15 -3.98 0.19
C MET A 640 4.72 -4.47 -0.03
N PHE A 641 3.71 -3.71 0.42
CA PHE A 641 2.31 -4.09 0.32
C PHE A 641 1.61 -3.29 -0.79
N ASN A 642 1.02 -3.99 -1.76
CA ASN A 642 0.27 -3.39 -2.87
C ASN A 642 -1.19 -3.83 -2.82
N PHE A 643 -2.12 -2.87 -2.99
CA PHE A 643 -3.54 -3.15 -2.85
C PHE A 643 -4.04 -4.19 -3.84
N ASN A 644 -4.68 -5.23 -3.32
CA ASN A 644 -5.31 -6.32 -4.10
C ASN A 644 -4.35 -7.09 -5.01
N LEU A 645 -3.03 -7.06 -4.75
CA LEU A 645 -2.02 -7.67 -5.59
C LEU A 645 -2.21 -9.17 -5.72
N LEU A 646 -2.48 -9.88 -4.59
CA LEU A 646 -2.49 -11.34 -4.55
C LEU A 646 -3.57 -12.00 -5.43
N HIS A 647 -4.65 -11.30 -5.76
CA HIS A 647 -5.65 -11.78 -6.70
C HIS A 647 -5.19 -11.73 -8.17
N SER A 648 -4.20 -10.90 -8.49
CA SER A 648 -3.76 -10.66 -9.87
C SER A 648 -2.36 -11.18 -10.16
N PHE A 649 -1.41 -10.98 -9.22
CA PHE A 649 0.00 -11.25 -9.43
C PHE A 649 0.71 -11.80 -8.20
N SER A 650 1.66 -12.71 -8.43
CA SER A 650 2.78 -13.06 -7.57
C SER A 650 4.06 -12.95 -8.40
N HIS A 651 5.20 -13.25 -7.86
CA HIS A 651 6.47 -13.13 -8.57
C HIS A 651 6.52 -13.99 -9.85
N ALA A 652 5.92 -15.17 -9.84
CA ALA A 652 5.87 -16.00 -11.05
C ALA A 652 5.08 -15.33 -12.17
N GLU A 653 3.89 -14.77 -11.89
CA GLU A 653 3.08 -14.09 -12.90
C GLU A 653 3.80 -12.86 -13.47
N ILE A 654 4.46 -12.07 -12.60
CA ILE A 654 5.25 -10.90 -13.02
C ILE A 654 6.42 -11.35 -13.92
N ALA A 655 7.16 -12.38 -13.52
CA ALA A 655 8.27 -12.92 -14.31
C ALA A 655 7.81 -13.52 -15.66
N MET A 656 6.66 -14.19 -15.71
CA MET A 656 6.06 -14.72 -16.93
C MET A 656 5.76 -13.62 -17.97
N LEU A 657 5.38 -12.41 -17.52
CA LEU A 657 5.16 -11.27 -18.42
C LEU A 657 6.44 -10.72 -19.05
N THR A 658 7.61 -11.18 -18.62
CA THR A 658 8.88 -10.84 -19.27
C THR A 658 9.03 -11.53 -20.61
N ALA A 659 8.46 -12.73 -20.79
CA ALA A 659 8.56 -13.46 -22.05
C ALA A 659 8.00 -12.63 -23.23
N PRO A 660 8.64 -12.71 -24.43
CA PRO A 660 9.70 -13.64 -24.84
C PRO A 660 11.14 -13.19 -24.53
N ARG A 661 11.33 -12.12 -23.76
CA ARG A 661 12.65 -11.64 -23.29
C ARG A 661 13.22 -12.60 -22.24
N ALA A 662 14.51 -12.52 -21.98
CA ALA A 662 15.16 -13.43 -21.05
C ALA A 662 14.98 -13.02 -19.58
N PHE A 663 14.78 -14.01 -18.73
CA PHE A 663 14.65 -13.83 -17.28
C PHE A 663 15.51 -14.86 -16.54
N ALA A 664 16.18 -14.42 -15.49
CA ALA A 664 16.94 -15.31 -14.60
C ALA A 664 16.61 -15.05 -13.14
N VAL A 665 16.60 -16.10 -12.33
CA VAL A 665 16.57 -16.06 -10.88
C VAL A 665 17.90 -16.59 -10.36
N GLU A 666 18.60 -15.77 -9.57
CA GLU A 666 19.79 -16.19 -8.85
C GLU A 666 19.47 -16.34 -7.37
N ILE A 667 19.78 -17.48 -6.77
CA ILE A 667 19.39 -17.81 -5.40
C ILE A 667 20.43 -18.69 -4.70
N GLY A 668 20.82 -18.30 -3.47
CA GLY A 668 21.65 -19.11 -2.58
C GLY A 668 20.83 -20.12 -1.80
N ASP A 669 21.35 -21.33 -1.58
CA ASP A 669 20.70 -22.40 -0.82
C ASP A 669 20.51 -22.07 0.67
N ARG A 670 21.24 -21.03 1.18
CA ARG A 670 21.17 -20.53 2.56
C ARG A 670 20.73 -19.05 2.61
N ASP A 671 20.01 -18.61 1.58
CA ASP A 671 19.47 -17.25 1.52
C ASP A 671 18.28 -17.10 2.47
N ALA A 672 18.49 -16.43 3.62
CA ALA A 672 17.48 -16.23 4.65
C ALA A 672 16.44 -15.12 4.30
N VAL A 673 16.66 -14.36 3.24
CA VAL A 673 15.68 -13.35 2.76
C VAL A 673 14.55 -14.02 1.97
N VAL A 674 14.81 -15.18 1.40
CA VAL A 674 13.86 -15.98 0.66
C VAL A 674 13.05 -16.85 1.61
N VAL A 675 11.75 -17.04 1.33
CA VAL A 675 10.83 -17.86 2.14
C VAL A 675 11.34 -19.28 2.30
N LEU A 676 11.34 -19.79 3.53
CA LEU A 676 11.72 -21.16 3.87
C LEU A 676 10.46 -22.02 4.13
N PRO A 677 10.46 -23.30 3.81
CA PRO A 677 11.50 -24.00 3.02
C PRO A 677 11.47 -23.58 1.54
N HIS A 678 12.62 -23.55 0.90
CA HIS A 678 12.79 -23.07 -0.49
C HIS A 678 11.89 -23.77 -1.52
N ARG A 679 11.32 -24.94 -1.20
CA ARG A 679 10.37 -25.67 -2.10
C ARG A 679 9.19 -24.79 -2.59
N PHE A 680 8.75 -23.79 -1.83
CA PHE A 680 7.70 -22.87 -2.27
C PHE A 680 8.20 -21.94 -3.38
N VAL A 681 9.42 -21.46 -3.23
CA VAL A 681 10.08 -20.63 -4.23
C VAL A 681 10.44 -21.44 -5.47
N GLU A 682 10.93 -22.66 -5.29
CA GLU A 682 11.22 -23.61 -6.38
C GLU A 682 9.96 -23.91 -7.19
N PHE A 683 8.82 -24.08 -6.53
CA PHE A 683 7.54 -24.26 -7.21
C PHE A 683 7.21 -23.06 -8.11
N GLU A 684 7.34 -21.82 -7.61
CA GLU A 684 7.08 -20.61 -8.38
C GLU A 684 8.09 -20.43 -9.53
N MET A 685 9.39 -20.70 -9.32
CA MET A 685 10.40 -20.66 -10.37
C MET A 685 10.12 -21.68 -11.48
N ASN A 686 9.74 -22.91 -11.09
CA ASN A 686 9.43 -23.98 -12.04
C ASN A 686 8.20 -23.67 -12.90
N ARG A 687 7.19 -22.95 -12.36
CA ARG A 687 6.05 -22.46 -13.16
C ARG A 687 6.50 -21.51 -14.27
N VAL A 688 7.44 -20.60 -13.97
CA VAL A 688 8.02 -19.69 -15.00
C VAL A 688 8.79 -20.49 -16.04
N GLY A 689 9.67 -21.40 -15.63
CA GLY A 689 10.47 -22.25 -16.52
C GLY A 689 9.58 -23.09 -17.44
N GLU A 690 8.50 -23.64 -16.92
CA GLU A 690 7.54 -24.41 -17.70
C GLU A 690 6.85 -23.60 -18.79
N LEU A 691 6.50 -22.33 -18.50
CA LEU A 691 5.97 -21.42 -19.54
C LEU A 691 7.00 -21.17 -20.63
N TYR A 692 8.24 -20.82 -20.26
CA TYR A 692 9.30 -20.58 -21.23
C TYR A 692 9.56 -21.82 -22.10
N ARG A 693 9.57 -23.00 -21.48
CA ARG A 693 9.73 -24.26 -22.21
C ARG A 693 8.58 -24.52 -23.22
N LYS A 694 7.33 -24.30 -22.80
CA LYS A 694 6.14 -24.44 -23.66
C LYS A 694 6.12 -23.47 -24.83
N LEU A 695 6.68 -22.29 -24.65
CA LEU A 695 6.82 -21.28 -25.70
C LEU A 695 8.05 -21.51 -26.62
N GLY A 696 8.83 -22.57 -26.39
CA GLY A 696 10.07 -22.82 -27.15
C GLY A 696 11.22 -21.87 -26.79
N LEU A 697 11.20 -21.29 -25.61
CA LEU A 697 12.14 -20.26 -25.13
C LEU A 697 12.98 -20.76 -23.94
N ALA A 698 13.18 -22.06 -23.78
CA ALA A 698 13.89 -22.64 -22.63
C ALA A 698 15.28 -22.04 -22.43
N ASP A 699 15.97 -21.64 -23.49
CA ASP A 699 17.28 -20.99 -23.45
C ASP A 699 17.25 -19.55 -22.92
N ARG A 700 16.07 -18.97 -22.75
CA ARG A 700 15.88 -17.59 -22.24
C ARG A 700 15.45 -17.55 -20.77
N PHE A 701 15.37 -18.69 -20.11
CA PHE A 701 15.11 -18.75 -18.65
C PHE A 701 16.22 -19.50 -17.95
N LEU A 702 16.68 -18.95 -16.82
CA LEU A 702 17.75 -19.53 -16.01
C LEU A 702 17.38 -19.52 -14.52
N ILE A 703 17.53 -20.65 -13.84
CA ILE A 703 17.59 -20.75 -12.39
C ILE A 703 19.06 -20.93 -12.02
N ALA A 704 19.69 -19.86 -11.56
CA ALA A 704 21.09 -19.83 -11.12
C ALA A 704 21.18 -20.11 -9.62
N ALA A 705 20.94 -21.36 -9.24
CA ALA A 705 21.10 -21.80 -7.84
C ALA A 705 22.58 -22.01 -7.51
N PHE A 706 23.00 -21.58 -6.30
CA PHE A 706 24.35 -21.74 -5.81
C PHE A 706 24.42 -22.09 -4.31
N ALA A 707 25.53 -22.65 -3.87
CA ALA A 707 25.78 -22.93 -2.46
C ALA A 707 26.29 -21.68 -1.76
N GLY A 708 25.41 -20.97 -1.04
CA GLY A 708 25.81 -19.72 -0.36
C GLY A 708 24.66 -18.98 0.32
N PRO A 709 25.03 -17.90 1.07
CA PRO A 709 24.08 -17.03 1.72
C PRO A 709 23.48 -16.00 0.74
N HIS A 710 22.80 -14.97 1.27
CA HIS A 710 22.27 -13.83 0.55
C HIS A 710 23.37 -12.95 -0.08
N LYS A 711 23.74 -13.21 -1.35
CA LYS A 711 24.78 -12.47 -2.07
C LYS A 711 24.69 -12.66 -3.58
N ILE A 712 25.42 -11.86 -4.35
CA ILE A 712 25.71 -12.11 -5.76
C ILE A 712 26.69 -13.28 -5.87
N ASP A 713 26.42 -14.24 -6.75
CA ASP A 713 27.35 -15.29 -7.17
C ASP A 713 27.92 -15.04 -8.59
N GLY A 714 27.07 -14.73 -9.51
CA GLY A 714 27.42 -14.37 -10.89
C GLY A 714 27.92 -15.52 -11.77
N HIS A 715 28.33 -16.66 -11.19
CA HIS A 715 28.98 -17.76 -11.92
C HIS A 715 28.17 -18.24 -13.13
N GLN A 716 26.86 -18.43 -12.97
CA GLN A 716 25.95 -18.84 -14.06
C GLN A 716 25.38 -17.62 -14.81
N VAL A 717 25.24 -16.49 -14.14
CA VAL A 717 24.62 -15.27 -14.68
C VAL A 717 25.52 -14.58 -15.70
N TYR A 718 26.82 -14.46 -15.45
CA TYR A 718 27.71 -13.79 -16.41
C TYR A 718 27.75 -14.48 -17.78
N PRO A 719 27.90 -15.81 -17.91
CA PRO A 719 27.79 -16.49 -19.19
C PRO A 719 26.42 -16.32 -19.87
N PHE A 720 25.35 -16.32 -19.08
CA PHE A 720 23.99 -16.07 -19.58
C PHE A 720 23.86 -14.67 -20.21
N LEU A 721 24.36 -13.63 -19.54
CA LEU A 721 24.41 -12.27 -20.09
C LEU A 721 25.30 -12.18 -21.33
N ASP A 722 26.51 -12.77 -21.31
CA ASP A 722 27.43 -12.76 -22.45
C ASP A 722 26.81 -13.41 -23.70
N ARG A 723 26.13 -14.55 -23.54
CA ARG A 723 25.43 -15.23 -24.63
C ARG A 723 24.32 -14.37 -25.23
N LEU A 724 23.47 -13.79 -24.40
CA LEU A 724 22.27 -13.09 -24.85
C LEU A 724 22.55 -11.67 -25.36
N LEU A 725 23.53 -10.97 -24.79
CA LEU A 725 23.81 -9.58 -25.14
C LEU A 725 24.99 -9.41 -26.10
N ARG A 726 25.91 -10.38 -26.16
CA ARG A 726 27.16 -10.27 -26.95
C ARG A 726 27.31 -11.38 -27.99
N GLY A 727 26.40 -12.36 -28.02
CA GLY A 727 26.46 -13.49 -28.96
C GLY A 727 27.67 -14.40 -28.72
N LYS A 728 28.26 -14.38 -27.54
CA LYS A 728 29.36 -15.27 -27.16
C LYS A 728 28.79 -16.65 -26.83
N PRO A 729 29.35 -17.75 -27.35
CA PRO A 729 28.95 -19.09 -26.93
C PRO A 729 29.23 -19.28 -25.44
N LEU A 730 28.50 -20.21 -24.81
CA LEU A 730 28.71 -20.61 -23.39
C LEU A 730 30.09 -21.22 -23.19
#